data_5dcf602978dcb636083cc63138513d08
#
_entry.id   5dcf602978dcb636083cc63138513d08
#
_cell.length_a   1.000
_cell.length_b   1.000
_cell.length_c   1.000
_cell.angle_alpha   90.00
_cell.angle_beta   90.00
_cell.angle_gamma   90.00
#
_symmetry.space_group_name_H-M   'P 1'
#
loop_
_entity.id
_entity.type
_entity.pdbx_description
1 polymer ?
#
loop_
_entity_poly.entity_id
_entity_poly.type
_entity_poly.pdbx_seq_one_letter_code
_entity_poly.pdbx_strand_id
1 'polypeptide(L)'
;MAQNTQWDEVMQELTEEFGTAYNEETSEQWQAQMDELTDLHEHPFDINSSSKNDLLQIPFLTETEVDDILNYRERNGSLHSLGEFILIPSISAMHRRWLHFFLVVRESDATTPSPSYRIGSKQEISTRIDIPLYRRAGWPWQQGIANRLSYNGHFGKHWEIGLRAEKDAGEPMFKRQNPLWDAWGGYAMYKDWKCVQTLIVGDFKATFGEGLVLNNGFQLGKQTTGLWRQSATLRPHRSFEESRFLRGAAATLRFGTHWNITALFSYRLLDATVQADNTVMSINTTGLHRTAAELSHKATLGSYTTALHAGWKNRALRIGASATYLYYDHLFRQGTALYRQIYPEGYQFTIAGINYGAHVSNLYISGETAVSQSATHTGAATLNKAIWRFNSNTQLALIQRYYSQDFCSPLAMAFGENSRVQNESGLCLLLDAERLGAFSVHALFDYFYHPWPRYTMTRYSQGCEGAVRITFQPQDRQQWQLWYSLKNKESNDRRHFSHRLRASFSQLIGQRWALQAAALYHHYMEPAFHQHSNGLAFIPKVTYATTDERWRYTLTLASFNTKDYNSRLYVYEPGLTQSFGWNMLSGKGERIAATARWNFHNTTGNSTRHRLTRWDLQTKIGITHHRDRNSISSGALLINGSWQADVWLFLRCRFS
;
A
#
# COMPACT_ATOMS: atom_id res chain seq x y z
N MET A 1 -12.59 12.05 -16.35
CA MET A 1 -11.42 12.91 -16.11
C MET A 1 -11.37 13.47 -14.69
N ALA A 2 -12.43 14.05 -14.12
CA ALA A 2 -12.43 14.57 -12.75
C ALA A 2 -11.96 13.53 -11.72
N GLN A 3 -12.48 12.33 -11.75
CA GLN A 3 -12.10 11.24 -10.86
C GLN A 3 -10.60 10.88 -10.93
N ASN A 4 -10.00 10.89 -12.11
CA ASN A 4 -8.57 10.62 -12.26
C ASN A 4 -7.69 11.77 -11.74
N THR A 5 -8.14 13.01 -11.85
CA THR A 5 -7.41 14.16 -11.30
C THR A 5 -7.42 14.11 -9.77
N GLN A 6 -8.54 13.76 -9.16
CA GLN A 6 -8.65 13.54 -7.71
C GLN A 6 -7.81 12.34 -7.26
N TRP A 7 -7.75 11.26 -8.06
CA TRP A 7 -6.89 10.12 -7.80
C TRP A 7 -5.40 10.51 -7.76
N ASP A 8 -4.93 11.29 -8.72
CA ASP A 8 -3.56 11.78 -8.74
C ASP A 8 -3.22 12.61 -7.49
N GLU A 9 -4.17 13.39 -6.96
CA GLU A 9 -4.00 14.16 -5.73
C GLU A 9 -3.89 13.25 -4.51
N VAL A 10 -4.75 12.23 -4.41
CA VAL A 10 -4.66 11.23 -3.34
C VAL A 10 -3.33 10.48 -3.39
N MET A 11 -2.85 10.11 -4.57
CA MET A 11 -1.54 9.47 -4.72
C MET A 11 -0.39 10.39 -4.31
N GLN A 12 -0.49 11.69 -4.58
CA GLN A 12 0.48 12.66 -4.11
C GLN A 12 0.44 12.79 -2.58
N GLU A 13 -0.74 12.84 -1.96
CA GLU A 13 -0.89 12.85 -0.51
C GLU A 13 -0.19 11.66 0.15
N LEU A 14 -0.43 10.46 -0.39
CA LEU A 14 0.22 9.23 0.09
C LEU A 14 1.73 9.26 -0.11
N THR A 15 2.21 9.82 -1.22
CA THR A 15 3.64 9.99 -1.48
C THR A 15 4.31 10.91 -0.45
N GLU A 16 3.61 11.93 0.01
CA GLU A 16 4.11 12.85 1.04
C GLU A 16 4.12 12.20 2.43
N GLU A 17 3.08 11.45 2.77
CA GLU A 17 3.09 10.63 4.00
C GLU A 17 4.28 9.65 3.99
N PHE A 18 4.50 8.96 2.88
CA PHE A 18 5.67 8.12 2.68
C PHE A 18 6.98 8.89 2.89
N GLY A 19 7.11 10.07 2.28
CA GLY A 19 8.29 10.90 2.43
C GLY A 19 8.57 11.34 3.87
N THR A 20 7.54 11.48 4.74
CA THR A 20 7.73 11.76 6.18
C THR A 20 8.15 10.54 6.97
N ALA A 21 7.73 9.35 6.55
CA ALA A 21 7.98 8.06 7.20
C ALA A 21 9.10 7.25 6.53
N TYR A 22 9.79 7.83 5.52
CA TYR A 22 10.73 7.10 4.68
C TYR A 22 11.77 6.32 5.48
N ASN A 23 11.78 5.01 5.24
CA ASN A 23 12.80 4.06 5.64
C ASN A 23 13.03 3.14 4.42
N GLU A 24 14.29 2.86 4.10
CA GLU A 24 14.65 1.97 2.98
C GLU A 24 14.01 0.58 3.13
N GLU A 25 13.95 0.06 4.36
CA GLU A 25 13.33 -1.24 4.66
C GLU A 25 11.84 -1.31 4.33
N THR A 26 11.14 -0.17 4.31
CA THR A 26 9.68 -0.12 4.08
C THR A 26 9.30 0.39 2.69
N SER A 27 10.28 0.85 1.90
CA SER A 27 10.01 1.49 0.61
C SER A 27 9.32 0.57 -0.40
N GLU A 28 9.75 -0.69 -0.49
CA GLU A 28 9.15 -1.67 -1.39
C GLU A 28 7.75 -2.09 -0.95
N GLN A 29 7.55 -2.22 0.36
CA GLN A 29 6.23 -2.49 0.91
C GLN A 29 5.22 -1.37 0.58
N TRP A 30 5.64 -0.11 0.67
CA TRP A 30 4.82 1.02 0.28
C TRP A 30 4.50 0.99 -1.21
N GLN A 31 5.49 0.73 -2.03
CA GLN A 31 5.30 0.59 -3.47
C GLN A 31 4.28 -0.50 -3.79
N ALA A 32 4.41 -1.66 -3.19
CA ALA A 32 3.49 -2.77 -3.39
C ALA A 32 2.04 -2.45 -2.98
N GLN A 33 1.87 -1.70 -1.88
CA GLN A 33 0.54 -1.25 -1.45
C GLN A 33 -0.06 -0.21 -2.38
N MET A 34 0.77 0.70 -2.90
CA MET A 34 0.33 1.67 -3.91
C MET A 34 -0.04 1.00 -5.23
N ASP A 35 0.71 -0.01 -5.63
CA ASP A 35 0.41 -0.82 -6.82
C ASP A 35 -0.94 -1.56 -6.65
N GLU A 36 -1.20 -2.12 -5.46
CA GLU A 36 -2.49 -2.77 -5.13
C GLU A 36 -3.66 -1.78 -5.19
N LEU A 37 -3.50 -0.56 -4.63
CA LEU A 37 -4.52 0.49 -4.73
C LEU A 37 -4.76 0.93 -6.18
N THR A 38 -3.69 1.05 -6.96
CA THR A 38 -3.80 1.45 -8.36
C THR A 38 -4.52 0.38 -9.17
N ASP A 39 -4.25 -0.89 -8.92
CA ASP A 39 -4.95 -2.01 -9.57
C ASP A 39 -6.45 -2.01 -9.22
N LEU A 40 -6.80 -1.81 -7.97
CA LEU A 40 -8.20 -1.68 -7.53
C LEU A 40 -8.90 -0.47 -8.16
N HIS A 41 -8.19 0.67 -8.31
CA HIS A 41 -8.73 1.85 -8.98
C HIS A 41 -8.98 1.62 -10.47
N GLU A 42 -8.11 0.89 -11.15
CA GLU A 42 -8.27 0.55 -12.57
C GLU A 42 -9.34 -0.54 -12.81
N HIS A 43 -9.69 -1.30 -11.77
CA HIS A 43 -10.68 -2.38 -11.80
C HIS A 43 -11.80 -2.17 -10.77
N PRO A 44 -12.53 -1.04 -10.83
CA PRO A 44 -13.54 -0.76 -9.82
C PRO A 44 -14.66 -1.80 -9.84
N PHE A 45 -15.11 -2.16 -8.64
CA PHE A 45 -16.21 -3.08 -8.47
C PHE A 45 -17.55 -2.40 -8.77
N ASP A 46 -18.44 -3.10 -9.44
CA ASP A 46 -19.83 -2.64 -9.58
C ASP A 46 -20.61 -2.96 -8.30
N ILE A 47 -21.04 -1.91 -7.61
CA ILE A 47 -21.71 -2.04 -6.32
C ILE A 47 -23.01 -2.86 -6.37
N ASN A 48 -23.70 -2.88 -7.52
CA ASN A 48 -24.95 -3.59 -7.67
C ASN A 48 -24.79 -5.09 -7.92
N SER A 49 -23.63 -5.52 -8.44
CA SER A 49 -23.35 -6.92 -8.75
C SER A 49 -22.31 -7.56 -7.85
N SER A 50 -21.54 -6.76 -7.08
CA SER A 50 -20.46 -7.26 -6.22
C SER A 50 -20.96 -8.09 -5.05
N SER A 51 -20.24 -9.17 -4.77
CA SER A 51 -20.43 -9.99 -3.58
C SER A 51 -19.79 -9.35 -2.35
N LYS A 52 -20.11 -9.89 -1.15
CA LYS A 52 -19.43 -9.49 0.09
C LYS A 52 -17.91 -9.63 -0.01
N ASN A 53 -17.44 -10.74 -0.58
CA ASN A 53 -16.01 -11.01 -0.71
C ASN A 53 -15.32 -10.09 -1.72
N ASP A 54 -16.03 -9.59 -2.74
CA ASP A 54 -15.48 -8.60 -3.66
C ASP A 54 -15.26 -7.26 -2.95
N LEU A 55 -16.23 -6.80 -2.18
CA LEU A 55 -16.14 -5.54 -1.43
C LEU A 55 -15.09 -5.59 -0.30
N LEU A 56 -14.90 -6.74 0.33
CA LEU A 56 -13.85 -6.94 1.34
C LEU A 56 -12.42 -6.92 0.77
N GLN A 57 -12.25 -6.93 -0.55
CA GLN A 57 -10.94 -6.71 -1.17
C GLN A 57 -10.50 -5.25 -1.08
N ILE A 58 -11.42 -4.30 -0.90
CA ILE A 58 -11.10 -2.90 -0.67
C ILE A 58 -10.46 -2.77 0.73
N PRO A 59 -9.19 -2.34 0.84
CA PRO A 59 -8.38 -2.53 2.06
C PRO A 59 -8.92 -1.87 3.31
N PHE A 60 -9.68 -0.79 3.17
CA PHE A 60 -10.19 0.01 4.28
C PHE A 60 -11.66 -0.25 4.63
N LEU A 61 -12.37 -1.07 3.84
CA LEU A 61 -13.72 -1.48 4.17
C LEU A 61 -13.73 -2.56 5.24
N THR A 62 -14.53 -2.34 6.27
CA THR A 62 -14.79 -3.33 7.30
C THR A 62 -15.90 -4.27 6.88
N GLU A 63 -15.92 -5.44 7.47
CA GLU A 63 -17.01 -6.40 7.27
C GLU A 63 -18.39 -5.80 7.64
N THR A 64 -18.45 -4.96 8.68
CA THR A 64 -19.70 -4.28 9.08
C THR A 64 -20.17 -3.30 8.03
N GLU A 65 -19.27 -2.49 7.48
CA GLU A 65 -19.62 -1.54 6.42
C GLU A 65 -20.09 -2.25 5.15
N VAL A 66 -19.42 -3.35 4.80
CA VAL A 66 -19.83 -4.18 3.66
C VAL A 66 -21.22 -4.79 3.91
N ASP A 67 -21.47 -5.34 5.11
CA ASP A 67 -22.78 -5.88 5.46
C ASP A 67 -23.87 -4.79 5.39
N ASP A 68 -23.59 -3.58 5.85
CA ASP A 68 -24.55 -2.46 5.79
C ASP A 68 -24.80 -1.99 4.35
N ILE A 69 -23.80 -1.98 3.49
CA ILE A 69 -23.95 -1.71 2.05
C ILE A 69 -24.85 -2.77 1.42
N LEU A 70 -24.61 -4.04 1.69
CA LEU A 70 -25.40 -5.14 1.13
C LEU A 70 -26.83 -5.14 1.66
N ASN A 71 -27.04 -4.88 2.95
CA ASN A 71 -28.36 -4.72 3.57
C ASN A 71 -29.11 -3.52 2.99
N TYR A 72 -28.42 -2.40 2.71
CA TYR A 72 -29.02 -1.25 2.06
C TYR A 72 -29.51 -1.62 0.66
N ARG A 73 -28.67 -2.31 -0.12
CA ARG A 73 -29.02 -2.80 -1.46
C ARG A 73 -30.19 -3.78 -1.44
N GLU A 74 -30.25 -4.67 -0.46
CA GLU A 74 -31.34 -5.64 -0.32
C GLU A 74 -32.68 -4.97 0.00
N ARG A 75 -32.65 -3.91 0.84
CA ARG A 75 -33.89 -3.20 1.27
C ARG A 75 -34.39 -2.19 0.26
N ASN A 76 -33.50 -1.47 -0.40
CA ASN A 76 -33.83 -0.33 -1.25
C ASN A 76 -33.71 -0.63 -2.75
N GLY A 77 -33.24 -1.83 -3.12
CA GLY A 77 -32.92 -2.20 -4.49
C GLY A 77 -31.53 -1.76 -4.93
N SER A 78 -31.30 -1.76 -6.23
CA SER A 78 -30.02 -1.32 -6.81
C SER A 78 -29.75 0.15 -6.51
N LEU A 79 -28.51 0.48 -6.14
CA LEU A 79 -28.07 1.87 -5.98
C LEU A 79 -28.06 2.55 -7.35
N HIS A 80 -28.52 3.80 -7.39
CA HIS A 80 -28.49 4.66 -8.58
C HIS A 80 -27.25 5.54 -8.63
N SER A 81 -26.67 5.85 -7.49
CA SER A 81 -25.42 6.64 -7.40
C SER A 81 -24.63 6.28 -6.15
N LEU A 82 -23.30 6.49 -6.19
CA LEU A 82 -22.44 6.37 -5.01
C LEU A 82 -22.74 7.45 -3.94
N GLY A 83 -23.46 8.51 -4.31
CA GLY A 83 -23.94 9.53 -3.38
C GLY A 83 -24.87 8.97 -2.30
N GLU A 84 -25.56 7.87 -2.56
CA GLU A 84 -26.45 7.19 -1.61
C GLU A 84 -25.72 6.62 -0.39
N PHE A 85 -24.40 6.46 -0.43
CA PHE A 85 -23.61 6.06 0.74
C PHE A 85 -23.73 7.02 1.92
N ILE A 86 -24.20 8.26 1.71
CA ILE A 86 -24.50 9.19 2.81
C ILE A 86 -25.65 8.69 3.68
N LEU A 87 -26.54 7.86 3.12
CA LEU A 87 -27.67 7.27 3.81
C LEU A 87 -27.28 6.02 4.63
N ILE A 88 -26.04 5.55 4.50
CA ILE A 88 -25.51 4.42 5.26
C ILE A 88 -24.65 4.96 6.43
N PRO A 89 -25.17 4.97 7.66
CA PRO A 89 -24.48 5.66 8.77
C PRO A 89 -23.12 5.08 9.14
N SER A 90 -22.86 3.82 8.85
CA SER A 90 -21.57 3.18 9.13
C SER A 90 -20.43 3.73 8.27
N ILE A 91 -20.73 4.24 7.06
CA ILE A 91 -19.73 4.72 6.11
C ILE A 91 -19.33 6.16 6.47
N SER A 92 -18.08 6.37 6.83
CA SER A 92 -17.54 7.70 7.13
C SER A 92 -17.41 8.59 5.89
N ALA A 93 -17.29 9.91 6.08
CA ALA A 93 -17.05 10.85 4.97
C ALA A 93 -15.75 10.50 4.21
N MET A 94 -14.70 10.18 4.95
CA MET A 94 -13.43 9.73 4.37
C MET A 94 -13.63 8.46 3.54
N HIS A 95 -14.34 7.43 4.05
CA HIS A 95 -14.59 6.21 3.28
C HIS A 95 -15.42 6.50 2.03
N ARG A 96 -16.42 7.38 2.09
CA ARG A 96 -17.19 7.80 0.90
C ARG A 96 -16.29 8.41 -0.17
N ARG A 97 -15.34 9.28 0.23
CA ARG A 97 -14.35 9.87 -0.68
C ARG A 97 -13.48 8.79 -1.35
N TRP A 98 -12.97 7.83 -0.56
CA TRP A 98 -12.12 6.76 -1.08
C TRP A 98 -12.89 5.75 -1.93
N LEU A 99 -14.10 5.34 -1.51
CA LEU A 99 -14.93 4.37 -2.24
C LEU A 99 -15.27 4.82 -3.65
N HIS A 100 -15.32 6.13 -3.88
CA HIS A 100 -15.54 6.70 -5.20
C HIS A 100 -14.49 6.29 -6.23
N PHE A 101 -13.29 5.92 -5.79
CA PHE A 101 -12.21 5.45 -6.67
C PHE A 101 -12.29 3.95 -6.98
N PHE A 102 -12.97 3.17 -6.16
CA PHE A 102 -12.95 1.71 -6.21
C PHE A 102 -14.31 1.09 -6.55
N LEU A 103 -15.35 1.89 -6.58
CA LEU A 103 -16.71 1.46 -6.88
C LEU A 103 -17.31 2.24 -8.04
N VAL A 104 -18.12 1.56 -8.82
CA VAL A 104 -18.96 2.15 -9.88
C VAL A 104 -20.40 1.66 -9.73
N VAL A 105 -21.33 2.49 -10.18
CA VAL A 105 -22.73 2.10 -10.33
C VAL A 105 -22.98 1.86 -11.82
N ARG A 106 -23.33 0.64 -12.17
CA ARG A 106 -23.76 0.32 -13.53
C ARG A 106 -25.27 0.16 -13.50
N GLU A 107 -25.95 0.87 -14.40
CA GLU A 107 -27.38 0.66 -14.61
C GLU A 107 -27.60 -0.77 -15.11
N SER A 108 -28.40 -1.54 -14.40
CA SER A 108 -28.92 -2.78 -14.94
C SER A 108 -29.99 -2.39 -15.93
N ASP A 109 -29.74 -2.53 -17.23
CA ASP A 109 -30.82 -2.49 -18.23
C ASP A 109 -31.86 -3.55 -17.90
N ALA A 110 -32.87 -3.15 -17.15
CA ALA A 110 -33.98 -4.02 -16.72
C ALA A 110 -34.87 -4.52 -17.87
N THR A 111 -34.57 -4.11 -19.10
CA THR A 111 -35.41 -4.42 -20.30
C THR A 111 -34.83 -5.49 -21.22
N THR A 112 -33.60 -5.93 -21.01
CA THR A 112 -33.10 -7.12 -21.69
C THR A 112 -33.05 -8.28 -20.70
N PRO A 113 -33.78 -9.39 -20.92
CA PRO A 113 -33.57 -10.59 -20.12
C PRO A 113 -32.12 -10.94 -20.27
N SER A 114 -31.39 -10.82 -19.15
CA SER A 114 -29.99 -11.18 -19.07
C SER A 114 -29.85 -12.56 -19.70
N PRO A 115 -29.11 -12.74 -20.80
CA PRO A 115 -28.96 -14.06 -21.38
C PRO A 115 -28.44 -14.94 -20.25
N SER A 116 -29.19 -16.01 -20.00
CA SER A 116 -28.93 -17.05 -19.02
C SER A 116 -27.44 -17.11 -18.67
N TYR A 117 -27.10 -16.91 -17.40
CA TYR A 117 -25.80 -16.93 -16.81
C TYR A 117 -24.86 -17.90 -17.54
N ARG A 118 -24.24 -17.45 -18.62
CA ARG A 118 -23.11 -18.14 -19.19
C ARG A 118 -21.99 -17.94 -18.19
N ILE A 119 -21.43 -19.03 -17.71
CA ILE A 119 -20.22 -19.09 -16.92
C ILE A 119 -19.11 -18.44 -17.78
N GLY A 120 -19.10 -17.09 -17.84
CA GLY A 120 -18.12 -16.33 -18.58
C GLY A 120 -16.83 -16.35 -17.78
N SER A 121 -15.75 -16.82 -18.36
CA SER A 121 -14.43 -16.63 -17.81
C SER A 121 -13.93 -15.23 -18.21
N LYS A 122 -13.56 -14.41 -17.24
CA LYS A 122 -12.83 -13.16 -17.49
C LYS A 122 -11.36 -13.46 -17.28
N GLN A 123 -10.55 -13.21 -18.28
CA GLN A 123 -9.13 -13.47 -18.22
C GLN A 123 -8.35 -12.21 -18.61
N GLU A 124 -7.24 -12.00 -17.95
CA GLU A 124 -6.35 -10.88 -18.18
C GLU A 124 -4.91 -11.38 -18.22
N ILE A 125 -4.19 -10.97 -19.25
CA ILE A 125 -2.73 -11.13 -19.34
C ILE A 125 -2.14 -9.73 -19.44
N SER A 126 -1.13 -9.43 -18.63
CA SER A 126 -0.39 -8.18 -18.74
C SER A 126 1.11 -8.39 -18.67
N THR A 127 1.83 -7.55 -19.38
CA THR A 127 3.29 -7.48 -19.32
C THR A 127 3.75 -6.04 -19.21
N ARG A 128 4.84 -5.86 -18.48
CA ARG A 128 5.51 -4.57 -18.35
C ARG A 128 7.01 -4.76 -18.60
N ILE A 129 7.62 -3.79 -19.27
CA ILE A 129 9.04 -3.74 -19.55
C ILE A 129 9.54 -2.34 -19.18
N ASP A 130 10.59 -2.29 -18.35
CA ASP A 130 11.26 -1.05 -17.94
C ASP A 130 12.65 -1.02 -18.56
N ILE A 131 12.94 -0.01 -19.38
CA ILE A 131 14.14 0.08 -20.19
C ILE A 131 14.93 1.32 -19.78
N PRO A 132 16.07 1.19 -19.09
CA PRO A 132 16.96 2.32 -18.82
C PRO A 132 17.69 2.73 -20.11
N LEU A 133 17.73 4.02 -20.40
CA LEU A 133 18.50 4.57 -21.52
C LEU A 133 19.91 5.01 -21.10
N TYR A 134 20.41 4.47 -20.01
CA TYR A 134 21.74 4.68 -19.45
C TYR A 134 22.38 3.34 -19.03
N ARG A 135 23.67 3.39 -18.69
CA ARG A 135 24.39 2.23 -18.16
C ARG A 135 24.73 2.44 -16.70
N ARG A 136 24.62 1.38 -15.92
CA ARG A 136 25.11 1.31 -14.53
C ARG A 136 26.44 0.59 -14.47
N ALA A 137 27.27 0.94 -13.49
CA ALA A 137 28.60 0.36 -13.34
C ALA A 137 28.57 -1.15 -12.98
N GLY A 138 27.56 -1.60 -12.25
CA GLY A 138 27.50 -2.94 -11.66
C GLY A 138 27.12 -4.07 -12.61
N TRP A 139 26.53 -3.77 -13.79
CA TRP A 139 26.05 -4.80 -14.73
C TRP A 139 25.92 -4.33 -16.19
N PRO A 140 25.89 -5.25 -17.16
CA PRO A 140 25.63 -4.94 -18.56
C PRO A 140 24.26 -4.29 -18.76
N TRP A 141 24.10 -3.44 -19.75
CA TRP A 141 22.87 -2.70 -20.03
C TRP A 141 21.62 -3.60 -20.15
N GLN A 142 21.75 -4.75 -20.83
CA GLN A 142 20.64 -5.69 -21.02
C GLN A 142 20.12 -6.26 -19.69
N GLN A 143 20.99 -6.41 -18.69
CA GLN A 143 20.62 -6.84 -17.34
C GLN A 143 19.85 -5.75 -16.59
N GLY A 144 20.03 -4.48 -16.98
CA GLY A 144 19.30 -3.33 -16.44
C GLY A 144 17.82 -3.27 -16.85
N ILE A 145 17.40 -4.02 -17.88
CA ILE A 145 15.99 -4.10 -18.28
C ILE A 145 15.21 -4.91 -17.24
N ALA A 146 14.14 -4.34 -16.65
CA ALA A 146 13.23 -5.08 -15.79
C ALA A 146 12.01 -5.56 -16.59
N ASN A 147 11.42 -6.68 -16.17
CA ASN A 147 10.24 -7.26 -16.82
C ASN A 147 9.30 -7.89 -15.81
N ARG A 148 8.00 -7.65 -15.99
CA ARG A 148 6.90 -8.24 -15.20
C ARG A 148 5.90 -8.90 -16.13
N LEU A 149 5.40 -10.05 -15.73
CA LEU A 149 4.34 -10.78 -16.42
C LEU A 149 3.28 -11.20 -15.41
N SER A 150 2.01 -10.94 -15.69
CA SER A 150 0.93 -11.44 -14.87
C SER A 150 -0.21 -12.04 -15.68
N TYR A 151 -0.85 -13.03 -15.09
CA TYR A 151 -2.10 -13.63 -15.55
C TYR A 151 -3.10 -13.62 -14.39
N ASN A 152 -4.32 -13.14 -14.66
CA ASN A 152 -5.44 -13.21 -13.73
C ASN A 152 -6.66 -13.79 -14.46
N GLY A 153 -7.24 -14.86 -13.91
CA GLY A 153 -8.40 -15.54 -14.48
C GLY A 153 -9.51 -15.68 -13.45
N HIS A 154 -10.73 -15.22 -13.80
CA HIS A 154 -11.93 -15.46 -13.02
C HIS A 154 -12.79 -16.47 -13.77
N PHE A 155 -13.09 -17.60 -13.15
CA PHE A 155 -13.85 -18.68 -13.75
C PHE A 155 -15.16 -18.90 -12.98
N GLY A 156 -16.26 -18.49 -13.60
CA GLY A 156 -17.55 -18.43 -12.93
C GLY A 156 -17.58 -17.40 -11.81
N LYS A 157 -18.36 -17.70 -10.75
CA LYS A 157 -18.51 -16.81 -9.58
C LYS A 157 -17.51 -17.12 -8.45
N HIS A 158 -16.92 -18.30 -8.48
CA HIS A 158 -16.24 -18.87 -7.31
C HIS A 158 -14.73 -18.96 -7.46
N TRP A 159 -14.20 -19.15 -8.66
CA TRP A 159 -12.78 -19.39 -8.87
C TRP A 159 -12.05 -18.14 -9.37
N GLU A 160 -10.89 -17.92 -8.77
CA GLU A 160 -9.92 -16.93 -9.22
C GLU A 160 -8.53 -17.56 -9.20
N ILE A 161 -7.75 -17.39 -10.26
CA ILE A 161 -6.39 -17.90 -10.40
C ILE A 161 -5.50 -16.75 -10.83
N GLY A 162 -4.39 -16.55 -10.15
CA GLY A 162 -3.37 -15.57 -10.50
C GLY A 162 -1.99 -16.20 -10.62
N LEU A 163 -1.22 -15.78 -11.63
CA LEU A 163 0.19 -16.14 -11.81
C LEU A 163 1.00 -14.88 -12.05
N ARG A 164 2.22 -14.85 -11.56
CA ARG A 164 3.15 -13.72 -11.71
C ARG A 164 4.55 -14.20 -11.90
N ALA A 165 5.30 -13.43 -12.65
CA ALA A 165 6.72 -13.61 -12.83
C ALA A 165 7.39 -12.24 -12.96
N GLU A 166 8.50 -12.03 -12.27
CA GLU A 166 9.22 -10.78 -12.22
C GLU A 166 10.72 -10.99 -12.35
N LYS A 167 11.36 -10.01 -12.96
CA LYS A 167 12.78 -9.80 -13.00
C LYS A 167 13.06 -8.33 -12.80
N ASP A 168 13.76 -7.98 -11.74
CA ASP A 168 14.15 -6.62 -11.46
C ASP A 168 15.36 -6.13 -12.28
N ALA A 169 15.54 -4.81 -12.31
CA ALA A 169 16.68 -4.19 -12.97
C ALA A 169 18.00 -4.58 -12.28
N GLY A 170 18.92 -5.15 -13.01
CA GLY A 170 20.22 -5.62 -12.50
C GLY A 170 20.27 -7.13 -12.26
N GLU A 171 19.16 -7.82 -12.28
CA GLU A 171 19.13 -9.27 -12.11
C GLU A 171 19.48 -10.06 -13.38
N PRO A 172 20.16 -11.20 -13.24
CA PRO A 172 20.47 -12.04 -14.39
C PRO A 172 19.21 -12.76 -14.91
N MET A 173 19.09 -12.89 -16.23
CA MET A 173 18.06 -13.67 -16.91
C MET A 173 18.71 -14.60 -17.95
N PHE A 174 18.11 -15.77 -18.22
CA PHE A 174 18.63 -16.77 -19.13
C PHE A 174 20.03 -17.30 -18.77
N LYS A 175 20.34 -17.35 -17.47
CA LYS A 175 21.55 -17.98 -16.94
C LYS A 175 21.20 -19.28 -16.24
N ARG A 176 22.21 -20.19 -16.08
CA ARG A 176 22.00 -21.49 -15.41
C ARG A 176 21.37 -21.36 -14.01
N GLN A 177 21.70 -20.30 -13.30
CA GLN A 177 21.18 -20.02 -11.95
C GLN A 177 19.78 -19.37 -11.97
N ASN A 178 19.40 -18.77 -13.09
CA ASN A 178 18.12 -18.05 -13.27
C ASN A 178 17.64 -18.20 -14.72
N PRO A 179 16.96 -19.31 -15.06
CA PRO A 179 16.67 -19.65 -16.46
C PRO A 179 15.64 -18.73 -17.10
N LEU A 180 14.73 -18.10 -16.33
CA LEU A 180 13.69 -17.20 -16.84
C LEU A 180 13.58 -15.94 -15.97
N TRP A 181 12.61 -15.90 -15.05
CA TRP A 181 12.42 -14.80 -14.12
C TRP A 181 13.00 -15.15 -12.77
N ASP A 182 13.42 -14.15 -12.02
CA ASP A 182 13.99 -14.33 -10.69
C ASP A 182 12.94 -14.75 -9.66
N ALA A 183 11.78 -14.12 -9.69
CA ALA A 183 10.67 -14.39 -8.80
C ALA A 183 9.46 -14.96 -9.54
N TRP A 184 8.77 -15.90 -8.87
CA TRP A 184 7.53 -16.52 -9.31
C TRP A 184 6.54 -16.58 -8.19
N GLY A 185 5.31 -16.25 -8.49
CA GLY A 185 4.21 -16.34 -7.56
C GLY A 185 2.92 -16.79 -8.23
N GLY A 186 2.02 -17.32 -7.44
CA GLY A 186 0.71 -17.69 -7.92
C GLY A 186 -0.23 -18.16 -6.84
N TYR A 187 -1.51 -18.08 -7.13
CA TYR A 187 -2.57 -18.55 -6.23
C TYR A 187 -3.76 -19.10 -6.99
N ALA A 188 -4.50 -19.95 -6.31
CA ALA A 188 -5.85 -20.35 -6.67
C ALA A 188 -6.77 -20.04 -5.48
N MET A 189 -7.82 -19.27 -5.71
CA MET A 189 -8.81 -18.90 -4.72
C MET A 189 -10.18 -19.44 -5.10
N TYR A 190 -10.86 -20.02 -4.12
CA TYR A 190 -12.25 -20.43 -4.20
C TYR A 190 -13.08 -19.71 -3.14
N LYS A 191 -14.24 -19.16 -3.51
CA LYS A 191 -15.04 -18.31 -2.63
C LYS A 191 -16.53 -18.64 -2.69
N ASP A 192 -17.22 -18.33 -1.58
CA ASP A 192 -18.69 -18.39 -1.47
C ASP A 192 -19.29 -19.79 -1.72
N TRP A 193 -18.76 -20.81 -1.04
CA TRP A 193 -19.30 -22.17 -1.12
C TRP A 193 -19.73 -22.68 0.25
N LYS A 194 -21.06 -22.76 0.49
CA LYS A 194 -21.62 -23.20 1.78
C LYS A 194 -21.02 -22.44 2.96
N CYS A 195 -20.35 -23.16 3.88
CA CYS A 195 -19.64 -22.57 5.01
C CYS A 195 -18.26 -21.99 4.65
N VAL A 196 -17.69 -22.34 3.51
CA VAL A 196 -16.38 -21.83 3.09
C VAL A 196 -16.58 -20.45 2.47
N GLN A 197 -16.18 -19.42 3.20
CA GLN A 197 -16.19 -18.04 2.70
C GLN A 197 -15.08 -17.83 1.69
N THR A 198 -13.86 -18.26 2.02
CA THR A 198 -12.68 -18.13 1.17
C THR A 198 -11.74 -19.29 1.43
N LEU A 199 -11.21 -19.88 0.38
CA LEU A 199 -10.11 -20.84 0.40
C LEU A 199 -9.05 -20.38 -0.58
N ILE A 200 -7.80 -20.27 -0.15
CA ILE A 200 -6.67 -19.88 -1.00
C ILE A 200 -5.57 -20.92 -0.87
N VAL A 201 -5.04 -21.33 -2.01
CA VAL A 201 -3.84 -22.16 -2.10
C VAL A 201 -2.82 -21.42 -2.96
N GLY A 202 -1.58 -21.38 -2.51
CA GLY A 202 -0.49 -20.61 -3.12
C GLY A 202 -0.15 -19.36 -2.31
N ASP A 203 -0.02 -18.21 -2.94
CA ASP A 203 0.42 -16.96 -2.32
C ASP A 203 -0.76 -16.13 -1.82
N PHE A 204 -0.72 -15.75 -0.53
CA PHE A 204 -1.81 -15.02 0.11
C PHE A 204 -1.31 -14.03 1.16
N LYS A 205 -2.19 -13.11 1.53
CA LYS A 205 -2.03 -12.16 2.63
C LYS A 205 -3.15 -12.35 3.64
N ALA A 206 -2.83 -12.21 4.93
CA ALA A 206 -3.79 -12.30 6.02
C ALA A 206 -3.61 -11.15 7.02
N THR A 207 -4.71 -10.67 7.58
CA THR A 207 -4.71 -9.66 8.64
C THR A 207 -5.65 -10.12 9.74
N PHE A 208 -5.21 -10.08 11.00
CA PHE A 208 -6.01 -10.37 12.18
C PHE A 208 -6.04 -9.15 13.10
N GLY A 209 -7.22 -8.81 13.62
CA GLY A 209 -7.40 -7.71 14.55
C GLY A 209 -6.88 -6.36 14.02
N GLU A 210 -6.14 -5.64 14.84
CA GLU A 210 -5.46 -4.38 14.48
C GLU A 210 -4.03 -4.60 13.97
N GLY A 211 -3.63 -5.87 13.78
CA GLY A 211 -2.35 -6.26 13.18
C GLY A 211 -1.21 -6.51 14.16
N LEU A 212 -1.49 -6.70 15.45
CA LEU A 212 -0.46 -7.02 16.45
C LEU A 212 -0.01 -8.48 16.36
N VAL A 213 -0.93 -9.40 16.10
CA VAL A 213 -0.64 -10.84 16.00
C VAL A 213 -0.14 -11.18 14.59
N LEU A 214 -0.88 -10.78 13.57
CA LEU A 214 -0.57 -11.05 12.17
C LEU A 214 -1.14 -9.95 11.29
N ASN A 215 -0.30 -9.31 10.50
CA ASN A 215 -0.70 -8.44 9.40
C ASN A 215 0.41 -8.37 8.37
N ASN A 216 0.24 -9.04 7.25
CA ASN A 216 1.04 -8.86 6.04
C ASN A 216 0.19 -8.30 4.88
N GLY A 217 -0.97 -7.72 5.21
CA GLY A 217 -1.90 -7.11 4.29
C GLY A 217 -1.54 -5.67 3.95
N PHE A 218 -2.45 -4.74 4.28
CA PHE A 218 -2.38 -3.37 3.83
C PHE A 218 -2.29 -2.38 5.02
N GLN A 219 -1.29 -1.51 5.00
CA GLN A 219 -1.16 -0.40 5.94
C GLN A 219 -0.36 0.75 5.31
N LEU A 220 -1.01 1.86 5.08
CA LEU A 220 -0.40 3.11 4.64
C LEU A 220 -0.10 4.03 5.82
N GLY A 221 0.39 5.23 5.56
CA GLY A 221 0.79 6.21 6.57
C GLY A 221 -0.27 6.55 7.63
N LYS A 222 0.13 7.28 8.64
CA LYS A 222 -0.67 7.55 9.83
C LYS A 222 -1.97 8.31 9.56
N GLN A 223 -1.94 9.29 8.63
CA GLN A 223 -3.12 10.10 8.30
C GLN A 223 -4.21 9.26 7.63
N THR A 224 -3.79 8.33 6.78
CA THR A 224 -4.70 7.50 6.01
C THR A 224 -5.23 6.33 6.84
N THR A 225 -4.36 5.54 7.46
CA THR A 225 -4.75 4.31 8.15
C THR A 225 -5.25 4.53 9.57
N GLY A 226 -4.94 5.67 10.18
CA GLY A 226 -5.39 5.97 11.54
C GLY A 226 -6.91 5.99 11.70
N LEU A 227 -7.62 6.44 10.67
CA LEU A 227 -9.09 6.47 10.64
C LEU A 227 -9.72 5.19 10.09
N TRP A 228 -8.94 4.26 9.56
CA TRP A 228 -9.44 3.01 9.01
C TRP A 228 -9.75 2.02 10.13
N ARG A 229 -10.81 1.27 9.92
CA ARG A 229 -11.20 0.19 10.79
C ARG A 229 -10.61 -1.10 10.23
N GLN A 230 -9.91 -1.83 11.06
CA GLN A 230 -9.35 -3.12 10.66
C GLN A 230 -10.37 -4.24 10.82
N SER A 231 -10.28 -5.26 9.99
CA SER A 231 -11.04 -6.50 10.16
C SER A 231 -10.19 -7.69 9.74
N ALA A 232 -10.49 -8.87 10.29
CA ALA A 232 -9.82 -10.09 9.86
C ALA A 232 -10.13 -10.37 8.39
N THR A 233 -9.09 -10.40 7.57
CA THR A 233 -9.22 -10.59 6.13
C THR A 233 -8.19 -11.61 5.63
N LEU A 234 -8.64 -12.43 4.68
CA LEU A 234 -7.80 -13.33 3.91
C LEU A 234 -7.91 -12.93 2.44
N ARG A 235 -6.79 -12.63 1.79
CA ARG A 235 -6.75 -12.15 0.40
C ARG A 235 -5.66 -12.86 -0.39
N PRO A 236 -5.84 -13.07 -1.70
CA PRO A 236 -4.76 -13.53 -2.55
C PRO A 236 -3.68 -12.45 -2.66
N HIS A 237 -2.44 -12.88 -2.79
CA HIS A 237 -1.32 -11.98 -3.06
C HIS A 237 -1.28 -11.64 -4.54
N ARG A 238 -1.63 -10.41 -4.91
CA ARG A 238 -1.71 -9.92 -6.29
C ARG A 238 -0.56 -9.00 -6.70
N SER A 239 0.26 -8.52 -5.77
CA SER A 239 1.39 -7.63 -6.06
C SER A 239 2.65 -8.41 -6.41
N PHE A 240 3.64 -7.73 -6.96
CA PHE A 240 4.97 -8.29 -7.25
C PHE A 240 5.93 -8.20 -6.05
N GLU A 241 5.45 -7.81 -4.88
CA GLU A 241 6.25 -7.80 -3.65
C GLU A 241 6.70 -9.21 -3.27
N GLU A 242 8.00 -9.37 -2.99
CA GLU A 242 8.61 -10.67 -2.75
C GLU A 242 8.80 -11.02 -1.27
N SER A 243 8.57 -10.09 -0.36
CA SER A 243 8.93 -10.29 1.05
C SER A 243 7.74 -10.60 1.97
N ARG A 244 6.65 -9.85 1.89
CA ARG A 244 5.57 -9.86 2.88
C ARG A 244 4.30 -10.55 2.39
N PHE A 245 4.39 -11.81 2.04
CA PHE A 245 3.25 -12.68 1.78
C PHE A 245 3.46 -14.05 2.43
N LEU A 246 2.44 -14.86 2.50
CA LEU A 246 2.47 -16.25 2.94
C LEU A 246 2.26 -17.16 1.74
N ARG A 247 2.89 -18.34 1.74
CA ARG A 247 2.75 -19.34 0.67
C ARG A 247 2.35 -20.67 1.26
N GLY A 248 1.19 -21.18 0.87
CA GLY A 248 0.66 -22.42 1.40
C GLY A 248 -0.84 -22.54 1.20
N ALA A 249 -1.59 -22.75 2.26
CA ALA A 249 -3.04 -22.85 2.21
C ALA A 249 -3.70 -22.07 3.36
N ALA A 250 -4.82 -21.42 3.08
CA ALA A 250 -5.57 -20.68 4.07
C ALA A 250 -7.07 -20.75 3.77
N ALA A 251 -7.90 -20.86 4.81
CA ALA A 251 -9.34 -20.89 4.67
C ALA A 251 -10.02 -20.05 5.74
N THR A 252 -11.09 -19.35 5.33
CA THR A 252 -12.05 -18.72 6.23
C THR A 252 -13.37 -19.46 6.14
N LEU A 253 -13.82 -19.97 7.27
CA LEU A 253 -15.10 -20.69 7.43
C LEU A 253 -16.08 -19.80 8.18
N ARG A 254 -17.32 -19.77 7.74
CA ARG A 254 -18.42 -19.03 8.36
C ARG A 254 -19.43 -20.00 8.94
N PHE A 255 -19.78 -19.82 10.21
CA PHE A 255 -20.78 -20.60 10.91
C PHE A 255 -21.93 -19.70 11.35
N GLY A 256 -23.09 -19.90 10.70
CA GLY A 256 -24.24 -19.02 10.84
C GLY A 256 -23.92 -17.57 10.39
N THR A 257 -24.52 -16.60 11.07
CA THR A 257 -24.36 -15.17 10.78
C THR A 257 -23.33 -14.47 11.66
N HIS A 258 -22.86 -15.13 12.73
CA HIS A 258 -22.10 -14.50 13.80
C HIS A 258 -20.64 -14.94 13.88
N TRP A 259 -20.32 -16.17 13.49
CA TRP A 259 -18.98 -16.73 13.68
C TRP A 259 -18.21 -16.86 12.38
N ASN A 260 -16.94 -16.52 12.43
CA ASN A 260 -15.96 -16.85 11.41
C ASN A 260 -14.72 -17.46 12.06
N ILE A 261 -14.12 -18.42 11.37
CA ILE A 261 -12.85 -19.02 11.76
C ILE A 261 -11.93 -19.00 10.55
N THR A 262 -10.76 -18.43 10.72
CA THR A 262 -9.70 -18.42 9.68
C THR A 262 -8.52 -19.23 10.18
N ALA A 263 -8.10 -20.21 9.39
CA ALA A 263 -6.92 -21.02 9.66
C ALA A 263 -5.98 -20.94 8.46
N LEU A 264 -4.68 -20.92 8.71
CA LEU A 264 -3.67 -20.90 7.66
C LEU A 264 -2.43 -21.71 8.05
N PHE A 265 -1.77 -22.20 7.00
CA PHE A 265 -0.45 -22.80 7.05
C PHE A 265 0.38 -22.24 5.90
N SER A 266 1.62 -21.89 6.18
CA SER A 266 2.56 -21.38 5.17
C SER A 266 3.94 -21.96 5.37
N TYR A 267 4.58 -22.32 4.26
CA TYR A 267 6.01 -22.61 4.19
C TYR A 267 6.65 -21.73 3.11
N ARG A 268 7.70 -21.01 3.47
CA ARG A 268 8.47 -20.18 2.54
C ARG A 268 9.95 -20.28 2.81
N LEU A 269 10.72 -20.19 1.73
CA LEU A 269 12.13 -19.84 1.80
C LEU A 269 12.24 -18.33 1.71
N LEU A 270 12.92 -17.71 2.66
CA LEU A 270 13.15 -16.29 2.76
C LEU A 270 14.62 -15.98 2.47
N ASP A 271 14.85 -14.78 2.00
CA ASP A 271 16.21 -14.29 1.82
C ASP A 271 16.74 -13.79 3.15
N ALA A 272 17.88 -14.32 3.57
CA ALA A 272 18.46 -13.98 4.86
C ALA A 272 19.99 -14.00 4.83
N THR A 273 20.59 -13.20 5.70
CA THR A 273 22.03 -13.21 5.92
C THR A 273 22.34 -14.28 6.97
N VAL A 274 22.77 -15.45 6.48
CA VAL A 274 23.24 -16.55 7.32
C VAL A 274 24.72 -16.40 7.61
N GLN A 275 25.07 -16.44 8.90
CA GLN A 275 26.46 -16.32 9.39
C GLN A 275 27.21 -17.66 9.27
N ALA A 276 28.52 -17.65 9.41
CA ALA A 276 29.35 -18.84 9.36
C ALA A 276 29.02 -19.88 10.46
N ASP A 277 28.42 -19.45 11.56
CA ASP A 277 27.95 -20.31 12.65
C ASP A 277 26.49 -20.79 12.45
N ASN A 278 25.97 -20.65 11.25
CA ASN A 278 24.62 -21.03 10.87
C ASN A 278 23.50 -20.28 11.61
N THR A 279 23.80 -19.08 12.09
CA THR A 279 22.80 -18.17 12.70
C THR A 279 22.35 -17.09 11.74
N VAL A 280 21.14 -16.55 11.95
CA VAL A 280 20.54 -15.47 11.18
C VAL A 280 20.46 -14.21 12.01
N MET A 281 20.93 -13.08 11.46
CA MET A 281 20.82 -11.77 12.10
C MET A 281 19.71 -10.90 11.49
N SER A 282 19.37 -11.10 10.23
CA SER A 282 18.37 -10.30 9.52
C SER A 282 17.78 -11.04 8.32
N ILE A 283 16.51 -10.80 8.09
CA ILE A 283 15.80 -11.17 6.85
C ILE A 283 15.93 -10.02 5.88
N ASN A 284 16.29 -10.32 4.63
CA ASN A 284 16.36 -9.35 3.55
C ASN A 284 14.96 -9.24 2.92
N THR A 285 14.41 -8.03 2.91
CA THR A 285 13.04 -7.78 2.45
C THR A 285 12.98 -7.12 1.07
N THR A 286 14.13 -6.86 0.44
CA THR A 286 14.19 -6.15 -0.85
C THR A 286 13.89 -7.03 -2.06
N GLY A 287 14.01 -8.36 -1.94
CA GLY A 287 13.85 -9.28 -3.09
C GLY A 287 14.92 -9.17 -4.18
N LEU A 288 15.93 -8.30 -4.02
CA LEU A 288 16.90 -7.99 -5.07
C LEU A 288 18.06 -8.99 -5.14
N HIS A 289 18.34 -9.54 -6.33
CA HIS A 289 19.37 -10.54 -6.59
C HIS A 289 20.32 -10.14 -7.74
N ARG A 290 20.90 -8.92 -7.64
CA ARG A 290 21.70 -8.27 -8.68
C ARG A 290 23.19 -8.57 -8.57
N THR A 291 23.69 -8.75 -7.35
CA THR A 291 25.10 -8.95 -7.02
C THR A 291 25.34 -10.35 -6.48
N ALA A 292 26.60 -10.80 -6.47
CA ALA A 292 26.97 -12.09 -5.90
C ALA A 292 26.60 -12.19 -4.40
N ALA A 293 26.74 -11.10 -3.65
CA ALA A 293 26.34 -11.02 -2.24
C ALA A 293 24.83 -11.16 -2.08
N GLU A 294 24.01 -10.44 -2.87
CA GLU A 294 22.57 -10.56 -2.84
C GLU A 294 22.13 -11.98 -3.22
N LEU A 295 22.70 -12.58 -4.25
CA LEU A 295 22.43 -13.95 -4.67
C LEU A 295 22.81 -15.00 -3.60
N SER A 296 23.84 -14.76 -2.80
CA SER A 296 24.21 -15.68 -1.72
C SER A 296 23.23 -15.69 -0.55
N HIS A 297 22.37 -14.70 -0.44
CA HIS A 297 21.32 -14.60 0.57
C HIS A 297 19.96 -15.14 0.11
N LYS A 298 19.83 -15.45 -1.18
CA LYS A 298 18.58 -15.91 -1.78
C LYS A 298 18.13 -17.25 -1.22
N ALA A 299 16.87 -17.30 -0.73
CA ALA A 299 16.20 -18.52 -0.30
C ALA A 299 16.98 -19.33 0.76
N THR A 300 17.67 -18.65 1.70
CA THR A 300 18.57 -19.27 2.68
C THR A 300 17.90 -19.62 3.99
N LEU A 301 16.67 -19.12 4.27
CA LEU A 301 15.97 -19.30 5.55
C LEU A 301 14.60 -19.92 5.34
N GLY A 302 14.38 -21.13 5.86
CA GLY A 302 13.07 -21.77 5.89
C GLY A 302 12.18 -21.18 6.99
N SER A 303 10.98 -20.75 6.61
CA SER A 303 9.97 -20.18 7.51
C SER A 303 8.66 -20.98 7.45
N TYR A 304 8.22 -21.48 8.60
CA TYR A 304 6.95 -22.18 8.77
C TYR A 304 6.03 -21.33 9.62
N THR A 305 4.84 -21.03 9.13
CA THR A 305 3.85 -20.21 9.85
C THR A 305 2.53 -20.97 9.92
N THR A 306 1.98 -21.06 11.11
CA THR A 306 0.60 -21.52 11.35
C THR A 306 -0.13 -20.44 12.12
N ALA A 307 -1.34 -20.10 11.69
CA ALA A 307 -2.14 -19.13 12.43
C ALA A 307 -3.63 -19.48 12.42
N LEU A 308 -4.29 -19.07 13.50
CA LEU A 308 -5.72 -19.26 13.72
C LEU A 308 -6.34 -17.95 14.19
N HIS A 309 -7.49 -17.61 13.64
CA HIS A 309 -8.34 -16.53 14.14
C HIS A 309 -9.78 -17.04 14.27
N ALA A 310 -10.40 -16.78 15.42
CA ALA A 310 -11.81 -17.02 15.66
C ALA A 310 -12.49 -15.70 15.99
N GLY A 311 -13.45 -15.29 15.17
CA GLY A 311 -14.19 -14.05 15.32
C GLY A 311 -15.67 -14.30 15.58
N TRP A 312 -16.24 -13.54 16.50
CA TRP A 312 -17.66 -13.44 16.73
C TRP A 312 -18.12 -11.99 16.55
N LYS A 313 -19.26 -11.80 15.89
CA LYS A 313 -19.84 -10.47 15.67
C LYS A 313 -21.35 -10.49 15.78
N ASN A 314 -21.86 -9.37 16.26
CA ASN A 314 -23.25 -8.97 16.08
C ASN A 314 -23.33 -7.54 15.54
N ARG A 315 -24.49 -6.92 15.59
CA ARG A 315 -24.70 -5.56 15.03
C ARG A 315 -23.88 -4.47 15.76
N ALA A 316 -23.63 -4.61 17.07
CA ALA A 316 -22.99 -3.59 17.89
C ALA A 316 -21.57 -3.96 18.33
N LEU A 317 -21.27 -5.26 18.46
CA LEU A 317 -20.04 -5.77 19.05
C LEU A 317 -19.40 -6.83 18.17
N ARG A 318 -18.09 -6.80 18.05
CA ARG A 318 -17.29 -7.88 17.54
C ARG A 318 -16.15 -8.19 18.51
N ILE A 319 -15.81 -9.43 18.65
CA ILE A 319 -14.71 -9.94 19.47
C ILE A 319 -14.00 -11.01 18.65
N GLY A 320 -12.68 -11.04 18.71
CA GLY A 320 -11.88 -12.07 18.07
C GLY A 320 -10.71 -12.48 18.92
N ALA A 321 -10.29 -13.71 18.74
CA ALA A 321 -9.07 -14.25 19.31
C ALA A 321 -8.18 -14.78 18.18
N SER A 322 -6.90 -14.49 18.26
CA SER A 322 -5.90 -14.86 17.25
C SER A 322 -4.70 -15.52 17.90
N ALA A 323 -4.12 -16.49 17.22
CA ALA A 323 -2.83 -17.07 17.60
C ALA A 323 -2.01 -17.35 16.34
N THR A 324 -0.70 -17.10 16.44
CA THR A 324 0.27 -17.39 15.38
C THR A 324 1.47 -18.10 15.99
N TYR A 325 1.87 -19.19 15.37
CA TYR A 325 3.11 -19.90 15.65
C TYR A 325 4.01 -19.83 14.42
N LEU A 326 5.24 -19.35 14.64
CA LEU A 326 6.26 -19.16 13.62
C LEU A 326 7.51 -19.95 14.00
N TYR A 327 8.02 -20.73 13.08
CA TYR A 327 9.25 -21.51 13.23
C TYR A 327 10.20 -21.22 12.06
N TYR A 328 11.47 -20.97 12.38
CA TYR A 328 12.55 -20.85 11.42
C TYR A 328 13.53 -22.01 11.55
N ASP A 329 14.07 -22.49 10.45
CA ASP A 329 15.04 -23.59 10.43
C ASP A 329 16.45 -23.16 10.87
N HIS A 330 16.71 -21.86 11.02
CA HIS A 330 17.95 -21.30 11.53
C HIS A 330 17.71 -20.48 12.78
N LEU A 331 18.71 -20.49 13.70
CA LEU A 331 18.64 -19.72 14.94
C LEU A 331 18.78 -18.23 14.69
N PHE A 332 17.76 -17.46 15.04
CA PHE A 332 17.91 -16.03 15.16
C PHE A 332 18.76 -15.68 16.39
N ARG A 333 19.80 -14.89 16.17
CA ARG A 333 20.67 -14.41 17.24
C ARG A 333 20.60 -12.89 17.33
N GLN A 334 20.51 -12.39 18.55
CA GLN A 334 20.65 -10.98 18.84
C GLN A 334 22.05 -10.50 18.50
N GLY A 335 22.16 -9.28 17.98
CA GLY A 335 23.44 -8.64 17.78
C GLY A 335 23.98 -8.01 19.07
N THR A 336 25.28 -7.78 19.16
CA THR A 336 25.94 -7.13 20.31
C THR A 336 25.61 -5.63 20.44
N ALA A 337 25.16 -4.98 19.38
CA ALA A 337 24.76 -3.58 19.41
C ALA A 337 23.54 -3.37 20.32
N LEU A 338 23.55 -2.31 21.13
CA LEU A 338 22.54 -2.04 22.15
C LEU A 338 21.11 -2.10 21.60
N TYR A 339 20.84 -1.48 20.46
CA TYR A 339 19.50 -1.49 19.83
C TYR A 339 19.05 -2.87 19.34
N ARG A 340 19.98 -3.83 19.17
CA ARG A 340 19.68 -5.21 18.73
C ARG A 340 19.40 -6.16 19.87
N GLN A 341 19.68 -5.81 21.12
CA GLN A 341 19.47 -6.68 22.27
C GLN A 341 18.00 -7.03 22.55
N ILE A 342 17.08 -6.26 21.97
CA ILE A 342 15.64 -6.54 22.04
C ILE A 342 15.10 -7.24 20.77
N TYR A 343 15.96 -7.58 19.81
CA TYR A 343 15.55 -8.22 18.57
C TYR A 343 15.20 -9.70 18.80
N PRO A 344 14.45 -10.31 17.86
CA PRO A 344 14.08 -11.71 17.95
C PRO A 344 15.27 -12.63 18.19
N GLU A 345 15.11 -13.57 19.13
CA GLU A 345 16.08 -14.63 19.39
C GLU A 345 15.38 -15.97 19.50
N GLY A 346 15.96 -17.01 18.88
CA GLY A 346 15.41 -18.37 18.91
C GLY A 346 14.95 -18.85 17.54
N TYR A 347 14.40 -20.06 17.54
CA TYR A 347 13.79 -20.70 16.35
C TYR A 347 12.28 -20.49 16.28
N GLN A 348 11.65 -20.24 17.43
CA GLN A 348 10.20 -20.31 17.61
C GLN A 348 9.67 -19.03 18.21
N PHE A 349 8.54 -18.56 17.65
CA PHE A 349 7.84 -17.37 18.11
C PHE A 349 6.35 -17.69 18.17
N THR A 350 5.78 -17.53 19.36
CA THR A 350 4.33 -17.70 19.59
C THR A 350 3.72 -16.37 19.95
N ILE A 351 2.70 -15.98 19.25
CA ILE A 351 1.97 -14.74 19.48
C ILE A 351 0.49 -15.07 19.62
N ALA A 352 -0.15 -14.53 20.66
CA ALA A 352 -1.59 -14.66 20.87
C ALA A 352 -2.20 -13.31 21.24
N GLY A 353 -3.41 -13.05 20.79
CA GLY A 353 -4.07 -11.77 21.04
C GLY A 353 -5.59 -11.87 21.01
N ILE A 354 -6.21 -10.87 21.61
CA ILE A 354 -7.65 -10.65 21.61
C ILE A 354 -7.91 -9.29 21.02
N ASN A 355 -8.81 -9.21 20.06
CA ASN A 355 -9.26 -7.98 19.45
C ASN A 355 -10.76 -7.76 19.68
N TYR A 356 -11.16 -6.50 19.70
CA TYR A 356 -12.54 -6.09 19.89
C TYR A 356 -12.90 -4.88 19.04
N GLY A 357 -14.18 -4.71 18.80
CA GLY A 357 -14.75 -3.51 18.19
C GLY A 357 -16.19 -3.35 18.62
N ALA A 358 -16.57 -2.12 19.02
CA ALA A 358 -17.91 -1.80 19.50
C ALA A 358 -18.42 -0.50 18.91
N HIS A 359 -19.70 -0.49 18.55
CA HIS A 359 -20.44 0.71 18.16
C HIS A 359 -21.39 1.12 19.27
N VAL A 360 -21.21 2.32 19.80
CA VAL A 360 -22.08 2.91 20.82
C VAL A 360 -22.49 4.30 20.34
N SER A 361 -23.69 4.39 19.77
CA SER A 361 -24.19 5.65 19.16
C SER A 361 -23.20 6.18 18.09
N ASN A 362 -22.64 7.36 18.34
CA ASN A 362 -21.69 8.02 17.43
C ASN A 362 -20.22 7.66 17.68
N LEU A 363 -19.96 6.80 18.67
CA LEU A 363 -18.63 6.36 19.06
C LEU A 363 -18.35 4.94 18.56
N TYR A 364 -17.25 4.77 17.85
CA TYR A 364 -16.69 3.47 17.54
C TYR A 364 -15.40 3.27 18.32
N ILE A 365 -15.32 2.18 19.07
CA ILE A 365 -14.13 1.80 19.84
C ILE A 365 -13.63 0.49 19.26
N SER A 366 -12.33 0.38 19.02
CA SER A 366 -11.68 -0.88 18.64
C SER A 366 -10.31 -0.99 19.27
N GLY A 367 -9.82 -2.21 19.37
CA GLY A 367 -8.46 -2.44 19.85
C GLY A 367 -8.05 -3.89 19.74
N GLU A 368 -6.77 -4.11 19.99
CA GLU A 368 -6.16 -5.42 20.10
C GLU A 368 -5.13 -5.37 21.21
N THR A 369 -5.09 -6.44 22.01
CA THR A 369 -4.02 -6.70 22.99
C THR A 369 -3.44 -8.07 22.68
N ALA A 370 -2.11 -8.12 22.56
CA ALA A 370 -1.39 -9.33 22.20
C ALA A 370 -0.21 -9.56 23.15
N VAL A 371 0.14 -10.82 23.33
CA VAL A 371 1.34 -11.28 24.03
C VAL A 371 2.18 -12.10 23.06
N SER A 372 3.48 -11.97 23.16
CA SER A 372 4.43 -12.75 22.38
C SER A 372 5.42 -13.46 23.27
N GLN A 373 5.82 -14.65 22.87
CA GLN A 373 6.87 -15.43 23.52
C GLN A 373 7.88 -15.91 22.49
N SER A 374 9.14 -15.66 22.75
CA SER A 374 10.30 -16.24 22.08
C SER A 374 11.12 -17.09 23.06
N ALA A 375 12.29 -17.55 22.65
CA ALA A 375 13.16 -18.34 23.52
C ALA A 375 13.59 -17.58 24.79
N THR A 376 13.81 -16.26 24.68
CA THR A 376 14.41 -15.44 25.73
C THR A 376 13.52 -14.32 26.25
N HIS A 377 12.49 -13.95 25.51
CA HIS A 377 11.66 -12.76 25.79
C HIS A 377 10.17 -13.09 25.79
N THR A 378 9.46 -12.48 26.73
CA THR A 378 7.99 -12.42 26.75
C THR A 378 7.58 -10.95 26.75
N GLY A 379 6.79 -10.55 25.76
CA GLY A 379 6.39 -9.16 25.59
C GLY A 379 4.88 -9.02 25.40
N ALA A 380 4.39 -7.80 25.59
CA ALA A 380 2.99 -7.44 25.39
C ALA A 380 2.86 -6.19 24.53
N ALA A 381 1.80 -6.13 23.76
CA ALA A 381 1.46 -4.98 22.94
C ALA A 381 -0.05 -4.70 23.03
N THR A 382 -0.42 -3.43 22.98
CA THR A 382 -1.82 -3.01 22.89
C THR A 382 -1.97 -1.80 21.98
N LEU A 383 -3.00 -1.82 21.16
CA LEU A 383 -3.41 -0.75 20.26
C LEU A 383 -4.91 -0.53 20.44
N ASN A 384 -5.30 0.69 20.79
CA ASN A 384 -6.69 1.05 21.02
C ASN A 384 -7.06 2.30 20.22
N LYS A 385 -8.24 2.31 19.63
CA LYS A 385 -8.78 3.40 18.81
C LYS A 385 -10.17 3.77 19.31
N ALA A 386 -10.44 5.06 19.42
CA ALA A 386 -11.75 5.60 19.63
C ALA A 386 -12.05 6.62 18.54
N ILE A 387 -13.06 6.38 17.72
CA ILE A 387 -13.47 7.26 16.63
C ILE A 387 -14.84 7.82 16.98
N TRP A 388 -14.87 9.11 17.23
CA TRP A 388 -16.10 9.84 17.55
C TRP A 388 -16.57 10.61 16.31
N ARG A 389 -17.76 10.31 15.85
CA ARG A 389 -18.40 10.95 14.71
C ARG A 389 -19.39 12.00 15.23
N PHE A 390 -19.06 13.28 15.04
CA PHE A 390 -19.92 14.40 15.44
C PHE A 390 -21.14 14.53 14.51
N ASN A 391 -20.92 14.31 13.22
CA ASN A 391 -21.94 14.32 12.18
C ASN A 391 -21.48 13.46 10.99
N SER A 392 -22.23 13.47 9.87
CA SER A 392 -21.90 12.70 8.68
C SER A 392 -20.56 13.06 8.02
N ASN A 393 -20.02 14.24 8.30
CA ASN A 393 -18.86 14.81 7.63
C ASN A 393 -17.68 15.10 8.56
N THR A 394 -17.86 15.00 9.88
CA THR A 394 -16.83 15.35 10.86
C THR A 394 -16.62 14.24 11.86
N GLN A 395 -15.39 13.78 12.02
CA GLN A 395 -14.99 12.78 12.99
C GLN A 395 -13.64 13.11 13.63
N LEU A 396 -13.47 12.66 14.86
CA LEU A 396 -12.21 12.72 15.62
C LEU A 396 -11.82 11.31 16.00
N ALA A 397 -10.56 10.95 15.76
CA ALA A 397 -10.01 9.69 16.23
C ALA A 397 -8.91 9.93 17.27
N LEU A 398 -8.94 9.13 18.32
CA LEU A 398 -7.90 9.00 19.32
C LEU A 398 -7.32 7.59 19.21
N ILE A 399 -5.99 7.49 19.05
CA ILE A 399 -5.29 6.23 18.93
C ILE A 399 -4.20 6.17 20.00
N GLN A 400 -4.30 5.18 20.87
CA GLN A 400 -3.30 4.88 21.91
C GLN A 400 -2.58 3.59 21.54
N ARG A 401 -1.25 3.59 21.66
CA ARG A 401 -0.43 2.40 21.44
C ARG A 401 0.62 2.23 22.52
N TYR A 402 0.86 0.98 22.88
CA TYR A 402 1.95 0.57 23.74
C TYR A 402 2.49 -0.77 23.24
N TYR A 403 3.74 -0.80 22.85
CA TYR A 403 4.46 -1.99 22.40
C TYR A 403 5.69 -2.14 23.28
N SER A 404 5.72 -3.16 24.13
CA SER A 404 6.88 -3.39 25.02
C SER A 404 8.14 -3.64 24.21
N GLN A 405 9.28 -3.37 24.81
CA GLN A 405 10.59 -3.62 24.19
C GLN A 405 10.82 -5.10 23.86
N ASP A 406 10.20 -6.01 24.62
CA ASP A 406 10.33 -7.45 24.47
C ASP A 406 9.23 -8.07 23.60
N PHE A 407 8.26 -7.29 23.12
CA PHE A 407 7.24 -7.79 22.21
C PHE A 407 7.87 -8.13 20.85
N CYS A 408 7.70 -9.38 20.43
CA CYS A 408 8.25 -9.90 19.19
C CYS A 408 7.16 -10.59 18.36
N SER A 409 6.72 -9.91 17.31
CA SER A 409 5.79 -10.46 16.31
C SER A 409 6.34 -10.17 14.91
N PRO A 410 7.12 -11.09 14.31
CA PRO A 410 7.80 -10.85 13.03
C PRO A 410 6.87 -10.57 11.86
N LEU A 411 5.62 -11.04 11.94
CA LEU A 411 4.60 -10.85 10.91
C LEU A 411 3.56 -9.76 11.27
N ALA A 412 3.79 -9.01 12.34
CA ALA A 412 2.93 -7.90 12.72
C ALA A 412 3.21 -6.65 11.89
N MET A 413 2.15 -5.89 11.65
CA MET A 413 2.20 -4.55 11.10
C MET A 413 1.02 -3.78 11.67
N ALA A 414 1.27 -2.85 12.57
CA ALA A 414 0.26 -2.08 13.28
C ALA A 414 0.59 -0.58 13.26
N PHE A 415 -0.38 0.27 13.60
CA PHE A 415 -0.21 1.72 13.62
C PHE A 415 0.95 2.13 14.52
N GLY A 416 1.96 2.82 13.98
CA GLY A 416 3.14 3.24 14.73
C GLY A 416 4.09 4.13 13.96
N GLU A 417 5.17 4.52 14.61
CA GLU A 417 6.30 5.25 14.01
C GLU A 417 7.37 4.30 13.48
N ASN A 418 7.54 3.15 14.13
CA ASN A 418 8.53 2.15 13.76
C ASN A 418 7.98 1.19 12.68
N SER A 419 8.87 0.61 11.89
CA SER A 419 8.55 -0.49 10.97
C SER A 419 8.21 -1.80 11.70
N ARG A 420 8.70 -1.96 12.93
CA ARG A 420 8.40 -3.11 13.80
C ARG A 420 7.43 -2.71 14.90
N VAL A 421 6.52 -3.60 15.22
CA VAL A 421 5.60 -3.45 16.36
C VAL A 421 6.35 -3.82 17.64
N GLN A 422 7.21 -2.93 18.11
CA GLN A 422 8.10 -3.16 19.24
C GLN A 422 8.66 -1.84 19.76
N ASN A 423 8.89 -1.74 21.09
CA ASN A 423 9.61 -0.64 21.70
C ASN A 423 9.01 0.73 21.38
N GLU A 424 7.69 0.88 21.51
CA GLU A 424 7.02 2.14 21.19
C GLU A 424 5.78 2.38 22.05
N SER A 425 5.66 3.59 22.57
CA SER A 425 4.44 4.11 23.18
C SER A 425 4.03 5.38 22.47
N GLY A 426 2.75 5.62 22.29
CA GLY A 426 2.32 6.82 21.60
C GLY A 426 0.85 7.10 21.71
N LEU A 427 0.52 8.36 21.42
CA LEU A 427 -0.85 8.88 21.37
C LEU A 427 -1.02 9.72 20.12
N CYS A 428 -2.01 9.38 19.31
CA CYS A 428 -2.31 10.10 18.09
C CYS A 428 -3.75 10.61 18.10
N LEU A 429 -3.92 11.87 17.66
CA LEU A 429 -5.19 12.53 17.41
C LEU A 429 -5.32 12.79 15.91
N LEU A 430 -6.47 12.46 15.34
CA LEU A 430 -6.81 12.68 13.94
C LEU A 430 -8.16 13.36 13.85
N LEU A 431 -8.19 14.53 13.22
CA LEU A 431 -9.42 15.22 12.84
C LEU A 431 -9.64 15.08 11.34
N ASP A 432 -10.85 14.66 10.97
CA ASP A 432 -11.31 14.59 9.60
C ASP A 432 -12.63 15.34 9.49
N ALA A 433 -12.62 16.44 8.76
CA ALA A 433 -13.77 17.32 8.57
C ALA A 433 -13.92 17.65 7.09
N GLU A 434 -14.86 16.95 6.46
CA GLU A 434 -15.14 17.06 5.03
C GLU A 434 -16.34 18.01 4.79
N ARG A 435 -16.30 18.75 3.68
CA ARG A 435 -17.42 19.59 3.22
C ARG A 435 -17.94 20.58 4.26
N LEU A 436 -17.03 21.33 4.89
CA LEU A 436 -17.38 22.52 5.68
C LEU A 436 -17.62 23.70 4.72
N GLY A 437 -18.77 23.72 4.05
CA GLY A 437 -18.98 24.56 2.87
C GLY A 437 -18.08 24.14 1.72
N ALA A 438 -17.24 25.05 1.23
CA ALA A 438 -16.24 24.78 0.21
C ALA A 438 -14.91 24.23 0.76
N PHE A 439 -14.79 24.06 2.07
CA PHE A 439 -13.56 23.63 2.73
C PHE A 439 -13.64 22.19 3.24
N SER A 440 -12.50 21.50 3.23
CA SER A 440 -12.27 20.28 3.99
C SER A 440 -10.95 20.42 4.78
N VAL A 441 -10.93 19.93 6.00
CA VAL A 441 -9.77 20.02 6.89
C VAL A 441 -9.44 18.66 7.47
N HIS A 442 -8.19 18.26 7.32
CA HIS A 442 -7.63 17.06 7.92
C HIS A 442 -6.45 17.47 8.79
N ALA A 443 -6.41 17.00 10.02
CA ALA A 443 -5.31 17.30 10.93
C ALA A 443 -4.88 16.04 11.68
N LEU A 444 -3.57 15.94 11.92
CA LEU A 444 -2.94 14.87 12.69
C LEU A 444 -2.02 15.48 13.71
N PHE A 445 -2.03 14.93 14.91
CA PHE A 445 -0.99 15.12 15.91
C PHE A 445 -0.63 13.78 16.51
N ASP A 446 0.63 13.37 16.43
CA ASP A 446 1.14 12.10 16.96
C ASP A 446 2.35 12.35 17.86
N TYR A 447 2.27 11.90 19.11
CA TYR A 447 3.39 11.83 20.03
C TYR A 447 3.84 10.40 20.17
N PHE A 448 5.17 10.15 20.11
CA PHE A 448 5.78 8.84 20.24
C PHE A 448 7.03 8.84 21.11
N TYR A 449 7.21 7.75 21.83
CA TYR A 449 8.30 7.53 22.78
C TYR A 449 8.82 6.10 22.63
N HIS A 450 10.15 5.96 22.61
CA HIS A 450 10.85 4.68 22.51
C HIS A 450 11.71 4.50 23.76
N PRO A 451 11.32 3.64 24.71
CA PRO A 451 12.03 3.46 25.98
C PRO A 451 13.41 2.81 25.80
N TRP A 452 13.61 1.97 24.79
CA TRP A 452 14.91 1.37 24.47
C TRP A 452 15.57 2.10 23.30
N PRO A 453 16.93 2.20 23.29
CA PRO A 453 17.67 2.78 22.17
C PRO A 453 17.29 2.16 20.81
N ARG A 454 17.11 3.00 19.80
CA ARG A 454 16.94 2.60 18.40
C ARG A 454 18.28 2.63 17.67
N TYR A 455 18.30 2.17 16.43
CA TYR A 455 19.44 2.32 15.55
C TYR A 455 19.93 3.77 15.54
N THR A 456 21.24 3.98 15.71
CA THR A 456 21.93 5.27 15.87
C THR A 456 21.67 6.02 17.18
N MET A 457 20.94 5.44 18.14
CA MET A 457 20.71 6.05 19.46
C MET A 457 21.44 5.28 20.54
N THR A 458 21.93 5.99 21.56
CA THR A 458 22.54 5.40 22.76
C THR A 458 21.61 5.44 23.98
N ARG A 459 20.48 6.14 23.85
CA ARG A 459 19.47 6.34 24.89
C ARG A 459 18.06 6.21 24.35
N TYR A 460 17.07 6.29 25.24
CA TYR A 460 15.67 6.46 24.84
C TYR A 460 15.48 7.63 23.88
N SER A 461 14.45 7.61 23.09
CA SER A 461 14.13 8.68 22.16
C SER A 461 12.66 8.99 22.10
N GLN A 462 12.34 10.23 21.77
CA GLN A 462 10.96 10.69 21.62
C GLN A 462 10.83 11.63 20.44
N GLY A 463 9.58 11.84 20.03
CA GLY A 463 9.28 12.79 18.98
C GLY A 463 7.80 13.09 18.88
N CYS A 464 7.50 14.03 18.01
CA CYS A 464 6.11 14.33 17.64
C CYS A 464 6.03 14.69 16.17
N GLU A 465 4.85 14.44 15.61
CA GLU A 465 4.50 14.78 14.24
C GLU A 465 3.16 15.50 14.25
N GLY A 466 3.11 16.67 13.58
CA GLY A 466 1.88 17.41 13.34
C GLY A 466 1.69 17.61 11.85
N ALA A 467 0.48 17.42 11.33
CA ALA A 467 0.18 17.71 9.94
C ALA A 467 -1.23 18.30 9.82
N VAL A 468 -1.38 19.26 8.90
CA VAL A 468 -2.67 19.86 8.55
C VAL A 468 -2.78 19.94 7.04
N ARG A 469 -3.92 19.52 6.52
CA ARG A 469 -4.29 19.65 5.12
C ARG A 469 -5.61 20.41 5.04
N ILE A 470 -5.62 21.49 4.28
CA ILE A 470 -6.78 22.30 3.99
C ILE A 470 -7.05 22.21 2.50
N THR A 471 -8.23 21.76 2.13
CA THR A 471 -8.69 21.71 0.74
C THR A 471 -9.81 22.73 0.58
N PHE A 472 -9.68 23.59 -0.42
CA PHE A 472 -10.70 24.57 -0.82
C PHE A 472 -11.21 24.23 -2.21
N GLN A 473 -12.47 23.84 -2.31
CA GLN A 473 -13.14 23.43 -3.52
C GLN A 473 -14.39 24.28 -3.76
N PRO A 474 -14.24 25.51 -4.33
CA PRO A 474 -15.36 26.40 -4.56
C PRO A 474 -16.34 25.88 -5.63
N GLN A 475 -15.84 25.02 -6.52
CA GLN A 475 -16.60 24.40 -7.60
C GLN A 475 -16.06 22.98 -7.85
N ASP A 476 -16.87 22.10 -8.40
CA ASP A 476 -16.49 20.69 -8.68
C ASP A 476 -15.31 20.55 -9.67
N ARG A 477 -14.98 21.62 -10.38
CA ARG A 477 -13.91 21.64 -11.41
C ARG A 477 -12.64 22.34 -10.97
N GLN A 478 -12.62 22.89 -9.77
CA GLN A 478 -11.47 23.66 -9.26
C GLN A 478 -11.20 23.29 -7.82
N GLN A 479 -9.93 23.02 -7.51
CA GLN A 479 -9.48 22.67 -6.17
C GLN A 479 -8.14 23.34 -5.87
N TRP A 480 -8.04 23.88 -4.67
CA TRP A 480 -6.81 24.34 -4.05
C TRP A 480 -6.54 23.51 -2.81
N GLN A 481 -5.28 23.13 -2.59
CA GLN A 481 -4.91 22.41 -1.40
C GLN A 481 -3.64 22.97 -0.81
N LEU A 482 -3.64 23.15 0.50
CA LEU A 482 -2.47 23.48 1.30
C LEU A 482 -2.24 22.35 2.29
N TRP A 483 -1.06 21.77 2.26
CA TRP A 483 -0.62 20.76 3.22
C TRP A 483 0.65 21.23 3.90
N TYR A 484 0.68 21.12 5.23
CA TYR A 484 1.84 21.41 6.04
C TYR A 484 2.07 20.28 7.01
N SER A 485 3.31 19.84 7.19
CA SER A 485 3.70 18.92 8.24
C SER A 485 4.97 19.36 8.95
N LEU A 486 5.01 19.11 10.24
CA LEU A 486 6.15 19.28 11.12
C LEU A 486 6.44 17.95 11.79
N LYS A 487 7.64 17.44 11.64
CA LYS A 487 8.12 16.26 12.36
C LYS A 487 9.36 16.62 13.17
N ASN A 488 9.26 16.39 14.48
CA ASN A 488 10.35 16.46 15.42
C ASN A 488 10.76 15.03 15.81
N LYS A 489 12.00 14.66 15.60
CA LYS A 489 12.49 13.30 15.82
C LYS A 489 13.93 13.33 16.31
N GLU A 490 14.33 12.33 17.10
CA GLU A 490 15.70 12.12 17.52
C GLU A 490 16.34 10.99 16.69
N SER A 491 17.55 11.22 16.19
CA SER A 491 18.45 10.21 15.61
C SER A 491 19.90 10.64 15.76
N ASN A 492 20.84 9.69 15.83
CA ASN A 492 22.25 9.96 16.16
C ASN A 492 22.42 10.75 17.48
N ASP A 493 21.56 10.45 18.48
CA ASP A 493 21.46 11.17 19.77
C ASP A 493 21.17 12.67 19.65
N ARG A 494 20.59 13.10 18.52
CA ARG A 494 20.33 14.50 18.18
C ARG A 494 18.89 14.70 17.81
N ARG A 495 18.39 15.88 18.09
CA ARG A 495 17.05 16.30 17.71
C ARG A 495 17.10 17.04 16.38
N HIS A 496 16.20 16.69 15.48
CA HIS A 496 16.01 17.36 14.21
C HIS A 496 14.54 17.64 13.92
N PHE A 497 14.32 18.69 13.13
CA PHE A 497 13.00 19.14 12.71
C PHE A 497 12.93 19.08 11.19
N SER A 498 11.82 18.62 10.70
CA SER A 498 11.48 18.57 9.27
C SER A 498 10.15 19.28 9.05
N HIS A 499 10.18 20.42 8.38
CA HIS A 499 9.00 21.18 7.98
C HIS A 499 8.77 20.95 6.49
N ARG A 500 7.59 20.48 6.12
CA ARG A 500 7.22 20.28 4.73
C ARG A 500 5.95 21.07 4.43
N LEU A 501 5.95 21.75 3.30
CA LEU A 501 4.84 22.54 2.82
C LEU A 501 4.57 22.18 1.36
N ARG A 502 3.30 21.93 1.03
CA ARG A 502 2.82 21.83 -0.33
C ARG A 502 1.64 22.77 -0.55
N ALA A 503 1.71 23.54 -1.61
CA ALA A 503 0.56 24.25 -2.16
C ALA A 503 0.27 23.66 -3.54
N SER A 504 -0.96 23.23 -3.80
CA SER A 504 -1.35 22.69 -5.10
C SER A 504 -2.67 23.29 -5.58
N PHE A 505 -2.79 23.32 -6.89
CA PHE A 505 -3.94 23.80 -7.63
C PHE A 505 -4.30 22.79 -8.71
N SER A 506 -5.57 22.50 -8.89
CA SER A 506 -6.09 21.72 -10.00
C SER A 506 -7.33 22.36 -10.62
N GLN A 507 -7.40 22.33 -11.94
CA GLN A 507 -8.48 22.91 -12.73
C GLN A 507 -8.83 22.00 -13.90
N LEU A 508 -10.12 21.67 -14.02
CA LEU A 508 -10.67 20.99 -15.19
C LEU A 508 -11.18 22.03 -16.21
N ILE A 509 -10.66 21.98 -17.43
CA ILE A 509 -11.04 22.87 -18.52
C ILE A 509 -11.85 22.04 -19.55
N GLY A 510 -13.14 22.36 -19.63
CA GLY A 510 -14.07 21.55 -20.43
C GLY A 510 -14.13 20.09 -19.93
N GLN A 511 -14.19 19.15 -20.89
CA GLN A 511 -14.23 17.71 -20.58
C GLN A 511 -12.92 16.98 -20.88
N ARG A 512 -11.95 17.66 -21.50
CA ARG A 512 -10.76 17.03 -22.10
C ARG A 512 -9.45 17.40 -21.43
N TRP A 513 -9.36 18.53 -20.74
CA TRP A 513 -8.13 19.05 -20.19
C TRP A 513 -8.19 19.13 -18.66
N ALA A 514 -7.12 18.73 -18.01
CA ALA A 514 -6.86 18.99 -16.61
C ALA A 514 -5.49 19.68 -16.48
N LEU A 515 -5.47 20.81 -15.79
CA LEU A 515 -4.27 21.54 -15.41
C LEU A 515 -4.06 21.35 -13.92
N GLN A 516 -2.86 21.00 -13.52
CA GLN A 516 -2.45 20.89 -12.13
C GLN A 516 -1.09 21.58 -11.96
N ALA A 517 -0.88 22.17 -10.80
CA ALA A 517 0.43 22.71 -10.43
C ALA A 517 0.64 22.49 -8.93
N ALA A 518 1.85 22.15 -8.54
CA ALA A 518 2.22 22.01 -7.13
C ALA A 518 3.57 22.72 -6.88
N ALA A 519 3.66 23.41 -5.75
CA ALA A 519 4.89 23.93 -5.18
C ALA A 519 5.17 23.18 -3.88
N LEU A 520 6.37 22.63 -3.75
CA LEU A 520 6.84 21.87 -2.61
C LEU A 520 8.00 22.59 -1.94
N TYR A 521 7.98 22.69 -0.64
CA TYR A 521 9.08 23.21 0.16
C TYR A 521 9.38 22.27 1.32
N HIS A 522 10.66 21.96 1.53
CA HIS A 522 11.14 21.17 2.65
C HIS A 522 12.25 21.92 3.37
N HIS A 523 12.07 22.17 4.65
CA HIS A 523 13.08 22.75 5.53
C HIS A 523 13.47 21.72 6.59
N TYR A 524 14.74 21.33 6.58
CA TYR A 524 15.34 20.46 7.59
C TYR A 524 16.27 21.27 8.46
N MET A 525 16.19 21.07 9.78
CA MET A 525 17.00 21.76 10.76
C MET A 525 17.53 20.79 11.82
N GLU A 526 18.82 20.87 12.10
CA GLU A 526 19.50 20.23 13.22
C GLU A 526 20.11 21.30 14.12
N PRO A 527 19.41 21.73 15.20
CA PRO A 527 19.80 22.88 16.01
C PRO A 527 21.17 22.74 16.66
N ALA A 528 21.55 21.52 17.08
CA ALA A 528 22.82 21.25 17.75
C ALA A 528 24.04 21.65 16.92
N PHE A 529 23.95 21.71 15.61
CA PHE A 529 25.02 22.09 14.68
C PHE A 529 24.71 23.33 13.86
N HIS A 530 23.63 24.05 14.17
CA HIS A 530 23.14 25.16 13.35
C HIS A 530 23.00 24.77 11.87
N GLN A 531 22.75 23.47 11.61
CA GLN A 531 22.63 22.97 10.25
C GLN A 531 21.22 23.16 9.73
N HIS A 532 21.12 23.80 8.56
CA HIS A 532 19.88 24.04 7.85
C HIS A 532 19.99 23.54 6.42
N SER A 533 18.96 22.87 5.95
CA SER A 533 18.86 22.40 4.59
C SER A 533 17.47 22.71 4.03
N ASN A 534 17.44 23.28 2.83
CA ASN A 534 16.20 23.68 2.16
C ASN A 534 16.08 23.00 0.80
N GLY A 535 14.88 22.58 0.49
CA GLY A 535 14.51 22.04 -0.80
C GLY A 535 13.25 22.75 -1.32
N LEU A 536 13.24 23.05 -2.60
CA LEU A 536 12.11 23.65 -3.32
C LEU A 536 11.90 22.92 -4.63
N ALA A 537 10.64 22.64 -4.99
CA ALA A 537 10.29 22.18 -6.34
C ALA A 537 9.00 22.82 -6.80
N PHE A 538 8.90 23.03 -8.12
CA PHE A 538 7.69 23.46 -8.80
C PHE A 538 7.33 22.44 -9.88
N ILE A 539 6.06 21.99 -9.90
CA ILE A 539 5.61 20.83 -10.67
C ILE A 539 4.31 21.16 -11.39
N PRO A 540 4.35 21.72 -12.60
CA PRO A 540 3.20 21.81 -13.48
C PRO A 540 2.92 20.45 -14.14
N LYS A 541 1.64 20.11 -14.28
CA LYS A 541 1.16 18.91 -14.94
C LYS A 541 -0.05 19.24 -15.82
N VAL A 542 -0.06 18.71 -17.03
CA VAL A 542 -1.15 18.83 -17.98
C VAL A 542 -1.60 17.45 -18.41
N THR A 543 -2.89 17.21 -18.34
CA THR A 543 -3.49 15.96 -18.81
C THR A 543 -4.54 16.28 -19.88
N TYR A 544 -4.48 15.55 -20.99
CA TYR A 544 -5.47 15.58 -22.06
C TYR A 544 -6.08 14.20 -22.23
N ALA A 545 -7.40 14.10 -22.34
CA ALA A 545 -8.08 12.85 -22.70
C ALA A 545 -9.11 13.12 -23.80
N THR A 546 -9.24 12.18 -24.74
CA THR A 546 -10.30 12.21 -25.75
C THR A 546 -11.67 12.00 -25.12
N THR A 547 -12.73 12.48 -25.76
CA THR A 547 -14.12 12.36 -25.26
C THR A 547 -14.59 10.92 -25.15
N ASP A 548 -14.05 10.03 -25.98
CA ASP A 548 -14.32 8.58 -25.95
C ASP A 548 -13.43 7.83 -24.95
N GLU A 549 -12.57 8.56 -24.19
CA GLU A 549 -11.57 8.05 -23.22
C GLU A 549 -10.61 7.00 -23.78
N ARG A 550 -10.51 6.88 -25.11
CA ARG A 550 -9.57 5.95 -25.74
C ARG A 550 -8.11 6.37 -25.56
N TRP A 551 -7.86 7.68 -25.60
CA TRP A 551 -6.51 8.24 -25.45
C TRP A 551 -6.44 9.15 -24.24
N ARG A 552 -5.36 9.00 -23.47
CA ARG A 552 -4.98 9.93 -22.41
C ARG A 552 -3.50 10.19 -22.46
N TYR A 553 -3.14 11.48 -22.45
CA TYR A 553 -1.77 11.96 -22.42
C TYR A 553 -1.56 12.79 -21.16
N THR A 554 -0.45 12.58 -20.45
CA THR A 554 -0.08 13.40 -19.31
C THR A 554 1.36 13.83 -19.46
N LEU A 555 1.61 15.12 -19.34
CA LEU A 555 2.95 15.72 -19.29
C LEU A 555 3.14 16.32 -17.89
N THR A 556 4.19 15.90 -17.22
CA THR A 556 4.62 16.43 -15.93
C THR A 556 6.01 17.00 -16.09
N LEU A 557 6.19 18.23 -15.64
CA LEU A 557 7.50 18.88 -15.54
C LEU A 557 7.81 19.09 -14.06
N ALA A 558 9.07 19.00 -13.66
CA ALA A 558 9.50 19.37 -12.33
C ALA A 558 10.82 20.12 -12.42
N SER A 559 10.89 21.27 -11.78
CA SER A 559 12.15 21.98 -11.52
C SER A 559 12.42 21.92 -10.03
N PHE A 560 13.61 21.51 -9.63
CA PHE A 560 13.94 21.29 -8.23
C PHE A 560 15.32 21.82 -7.86
N ASN A 561 15.43 22.29 -6.62
CA ASN A 561 16.66 22.74 -6.00
C ASN A 561 16.65 22.35 -4.52
N THR A 562 17.46 21.39 -4.14
CA THR A 562 17.66 21.00 -2.75
C THR A 562 19.12 21.19 -2.37
N LYS A 563 19.37 21.69 -1.15
CA LYS A 563 20.73 21.97 -0.68
C LYS A 563 21.54 20.67 -0.54
N ASP A 564 20.92 19.64 0.04
CA ASP A 564 21.51 18.32 0.25
C ASP A 564 20.43 17.22 0.35
N TYR A 565 20.82 16.01 0.69
CA TYR A 565 19.93 14.86 0.81
C TYR A 565 18.89 15.00 1.93
N ASN A 566 19.14 15.81 2.99
CA ASN A 566 18.21 15.99 4.10
C ASN A 566 16.96 16.76 3.67
N SER A 567 17.09 17.66 2.70
CA SER A 567 15.97 18.44 2.15
C SER A 567 15.38 17.87 0.85
N ARG A 568 15.61 16.58 0.56
CA ARG A 568 15.02 15.89 -0.59
C ARG A 568 13.51 15.97 -0.60
N LEU A 569 12.94 15.97 -1.79
CA LEU A 569 11.51 16.08 -2.03
C LEU A 569 10.98 14.79 -2.67
N TYR A 570 9.75 14.44 -2.36
CA TYR A 570 9.07 13.27 -2.95
C TYR A 570 7.89 13.74 -3.78
N VAL A 571 7.82 13.23 -5.00
CA VAL A 571 6.83 13.66 -6.00
C VAL A 571 6.17 12.44 -6.61
N TYR A 572 4.84 12.47 -6.66
CA TYR A 572 4.08 11.51 -7.43
C TYR A 572 4.02 11.92 -8.90
N GLU A 573 4.33 10.99 -9.77
CA GLU A 573 4.10 11.10 -11.21
C GLU A 573 3.16 9.98 -11.65
N PRO A 574 2.13 10.24 -12.46
CA PRO A 574 1.30 9.18 -13.00
C PRO A 574 2.15 8.07 -13.63
N GLY A 575 2.06 6.87 -13.05
CA GLY A 575 2.77 5.68 -13.49
C GLY A 575 2.00 4.91 -14.55
N LEU A 576 2.56 3.79 -14.97
CA LEU A 576 1.84 2.76 -15.69
C LEU A 576 1.11 1.86 -14.69
N THR A 577 0.17 1.06 -15.15
CA THR A 577 -0.41 -0.03 -14.34
C THR A 577 0.70 -0.93 -13.78
N GLN A 578 0.54 -1.43 -12.56
CA GLN A 578 1.55 -2.19 -11.82
C GLN A 578 2.85 -1.39 -11.55
N SER A 579 2.70 -0.05 -11.39
CA SER A 579 3.82 0.82 -11.09
C SER A 579 3.36 2.04 -10.34
N PHE A 580 3.67 2.11 -9.06
CA PHE A 580 3.53 3.35 -8.34
C PHE A 580 4.63 4.34 -8.77
N GLY A 581 4.21 5.47 -9.32
CA GLY A 581 5.13 6.48 -9.85
C GLY A 581 5.51 7.51 -8.80
N TRP A 582 6.46 7.21 -7.91
CA TRP A 582 7.06 8.22 -7.06
C TRP A 582 8.54 8.46 -7.43
N ASN A 583 8.97 9.68 -7.26
CA ASN A 583 10.35 10.06 -7.52
C ASN A 583 10.90 10.86 -6.36
N MET A 584 12.14 10.58 -6.00
CA MET A 584 12.90 11.38 -5.05
C MET A 584 13.75 12.40 -5.82
N LEU A 585 13.54 13.66 -5.53
CA LEU A 585 14.29 14.78 -6.11
C LEU A 585 15.31 15.29 -5.09
N SER A 586 16.59 15.23 -5.44
CA SER A 586 17.68 15.76 -4.61
C SER A 586 18.76 16.42 -5.47
N GLY A 587 19.36 17.51 -4.99
CA GLY A 587 20.29 18.35 -5.72
C GLY A 587 19.57 19.42 -6.57
N LYS A 588 20.13 19.81 -7.69
CA LYS A 588 19.56 20.82 -8.60
C LYS A 588 19.31 20.23 -9.96
N GLY A 589 18.13 20.44 -10.51
CA GLY A 589 17.84 19.88 -11.82
C GLY A 589 16.40 20.04 -12.28
N GLU A 590 16.12 19.40 -13.39
CA GLU A 590 14.81 19.31 -14.01
C GLU A 590 14.46 17.85 -14.29
N ARG A 591 13.16 17.59 -14.26
CA ARG A 591 12.60 16.32 -14.68
C ARG A 591 11.41 16.53 -15.60
N ILE A 592 11.36 15.73 -16.65
CA ILE A 592 10.24 15.67 -17.60
C ILE A 592 9.72 14.24 -17.60
N ALA A 593 8.43 14.06 -17.43
CA ALA A 593 7.78 12.79 -17.59
C ALA A 593 6.55 12.93 -18.50
N ALA A 594 6.46 12.06 -19.49
CA ALA A 594 5.32 12.00 -20.40
C ALA A 594 4.73 10.59 -20.38
N THR A 595 3.41 10.48 -20.21
CA THR A 595 2.68 9.22 -20.29
C THR A 595 1.66 9.28 -21.41
N ALA A 596 1.48 8.18 -22.12
CA ALA A 596 0.41 7.97 -23.07
C ALA A 596 -0.29 6.63 -22.75
N ARG A 597 -1.62 6.66 -22.70
CA ARG A 597 -2.45 5.46 -22.50
C ARG A 597 -3.42 5.34 -23.66
N TRP A 598 -3.51 4.15 -24.21
CA TRP A 598 -4.41 3.83 -25.31
C TRP A 598 -5.26 2.61 -24.98
N ASN A 599 -6.58 2.81 -24.91
CA ASN A 599 -7.58 1.76 -24.68
C ASN A 599 -8.33 1.51 -25.99
N PHE A 600 -8.29 0.29 -26.50
CA PHE A 600 -9.10 -0.06 -27.65
C PHE A 600 -9.89 -1.36 -27.43
N HIS A 601 -11.03 -1.42 -28.07
CA HIS A 601 -11.95 -2.53 -28.01
C HIS A 601 -12.07 -3.13 -29.40
N ASN A 602 -11.92 -4.44 -29.51
CA ASN A 602 -12.20 -5.14 -30.74
C ASN A 602 -13.35 -6.12 -30.48
N THR A 603 -14.44 -5.98 -31.23
CA THR A 603 -15.56 -6.91 -31.23
C THR A 603 -15.37 -7.85 -32.42
N THR A 604 -14.79 -9.03 -32.21
CA THR A 604 -14.70 -10.07 -33.25
C THR A 604 -15.80 -11.09 -33.05
N GLY A 605 -16.69 -11.23 -34.01
CA GLY A 605 -17.64 -12.34 -34.05
C GLY A 605 -18.91 -12.03 -34.86
N ASN A 606 -19.23 -12.88 -35.83
CA ASN A 606 -20.54 -12.98 -36.48
C ASN A 606 -21.53 -13.70 -35.54
N SER A 607 -22.54 -12.97 -35.15
CA SER A 607 -23.89 -13.32 -34.71
C SER A 607 -24.19 -14.28 -33.54
N THR A 608 -23.26 -15.00 -32.88
CA THR A 608 -23.67 -15.83 -31.71
C THR A 608 -22.61 -15.98 -30.56
N ARG A 609 -21.39 -15.53 -30.75
CA ARG A 609 -20.35 -15.51 -29.70
C ARG A 609 -19.52 -14.23 -29.80
N HIS A 610 -19.96 -13.15 -29.21
CA HIS A 610 -19.16 -11.94 -29.07
C HIS A 610 -18.09 -12.19 -28.01
N ARG A 611 -16.84 -12.48 -28.41
CA ARG A 611 -15.66 -12.33 -27.54
C ARG A 611 -15.25 -10.87 -27.57
N LEU A 612 -15.49 -10.19 -26.47
CA LEU A 612 -14.96 -8.84 -26.26
C LEU A 612 -13.50 -8.96 -25.86
N THR A 613 -12.61 -8.57 -26.76
CA THR A 613 -11.18 -8.42 -26.44
C THR A 613 -10.88 -6.94 -26.25
N ARG A 614 -10.35 -6.59 -25.08
CA ARG A 614 -9.94 -5.22 -24.75
C ARG A 614 -8.44 -5.18 -24.58
N TRP A 615 -7.81 -4.22 -25.24
CA TRP A 615 -6.38 -3.98 -25.15
C TRP A 615 -6.12 -2.63 -24.48
N ASP A 616 -5.12 -2.59 -23.62
CA ASP A 616 -4.64 -1.38 -22.96
C ASP A 616 -3.13 -1.32 -23.17
N LEU A 617 -2.68 -0.33 -23.92
CA LEU A 617 -1.28 -0.03 -24.15
C LEU A 617 -0.92 1.25 -23.43
N GLN A 618 0.10 1.21 -22.60
CA GLN A 618 0.56 2.37 -21.86
C GLN A 618 2.06 2.53 -22.07
N THR A 619 2.49 3.77 -22.24
CA THR A 619 3.90 4.12 -22.35
C THR A 619 4.22 5.30 -21.45
N LYS A 620 5.41 5.30 -20.86
CA LYS A 620 5.94 6.42 -20.09
C LYS A 620 7.39 6.65 -20.48
N ILE A 621 7.78 7.89 -20.58
CA ILE A 621 9.18 8.32 -20.71
C ILE A 621 9.44 9.29 -19.57
N GLY A 622 10.53 9.07 -18.84
CA GLY A 622 10.98 9.95 -17.77
C GLY A 622 12.43 10.34 -17.97
N ILE A 623 12.73 11.63 -17.93
CA ILE A 623 14.09 12.14 -18.11
C ILE A 623 14.38 13.09 -16.96
N THR A 624 15.47 12.84 -16.24
CA THR A 624 15.99 13.73 -15.18
C THR A 624 17.35 14.24 -15.59
N HIS A 625 17.56 15.55 -15.50
CA HIS A 625 18.84 16.20 -15.65
C HIS A 625 19.26 16.84 -14.34
N HIS A 626 20.44 16.49 -13.85
CA HIS A 626 21.06 17.11 -12.70
C HIS A 626 22.08 18.15 -13.15
N ARG A 627 21.94 19.39 -12.67
CA ARG A 627 22.87 20.50 -12.99
C ARG A 627 24.07 20.57 -12.06
N ASP A 628 24.02 19.89 -10.93
CA ASP A 628 24.97 20.01 -9.83
C ASP A 628 25.94 18.83 -9.71
N ARG A 629 25.83 17.85 -10.61
CA ARG A 629 26.64 16.61 -10.55
C ARG A 629 26.90 16.00 -11.91
N ASN A 630 28.02 15.30 -12.03
CA ASN A 630 28.44 14.55 -13.23
C ASN A 630 28.33 13.04 -13.05
N SER A 631 27.76 12.59 -11.92
CA SER A 631 27.45 11.18 -11.66
C SER A 631 26.23 11.07 -10.76
N ILE A 632 25.44 10.00 -10.94
CA ILE A 632 24.22 9.72 -10.19
C ILE A 632 24.37 8.39 -9.50
N SER A 633 23.96 8.30 -8.22
CA SER A 633 24.13 7.12 -7.35
C SER A 633 25.60 6.76 -7.08
N SER A 634 25.85 5.57 -6.51
CA SER A 634 27.17 5.07 -6.16
C SER A 634 27.27 3.55 -6.28
N GLY A 635 28.49 3.00 -6.19
CA GLY A 635 28.73 1.55 -6.25
C GLY A 635 28.22 0.93 -7.54
N ALA A 636 27.53 -0.21 -7.45
CA ALA A 636 26.96 -0.91 -8.60
C ALA A 636 25.86 -0.10 -9.33
N LEU A 637 25.21 0.82 -8.64
CA LEU A 637 24.16 1.68 -9.17
C LEU A 637 24.67 2.95 -9.86
N LEU A 638 25.97 3.20 -9.85
CA LEU A 638 26.59 4.39 -10.42
C LEU A 638 26.26 4.56 -11.90
N ILE A 639 25.79 5.75 -12.26
CA ILE A 639 25.57 6.23 -13.63
C ILE A 639 26.57 7.35 -13.88
N ASN A 640 27.40 7.20 -14.89
CA ASN A 640 28.30 8.27 -15.35
C ASN A 640 27.50 9.28 -16.19
N GLY A 641 27.51 10.53 -15.78
CA GLY A 641 26.77 11.62 -16.40
C GLY A 641 25.72 12.26 -15.50
N SER A 642 25.17 13.36 -15.96
CA SER A 642 24.16 14.17 -15.27
C SER A 642 22.71 13.83 -15.69
N TRP A 643 22.52 12.89 -16.60
CA TRP A 643 21.23 12.51 -17.19
C TRP A 643 20.84 11.11 -16.79
N GLN A 644 19.58 10.95 -16.43
CA GLN A 644 18.92 9.67 -16.24
C GLN A 644 17.64 9.67 -17.06
N ALA A 645 17.49 8.71 -17.97
CA ALA A 645 16.30 8.57 -18.81
C ALA A 645 15.83 7.12 -18.84
N ASP A 646 14.53 6.91 -18.63
CA ASP A 646 13.88 5.61 -18.57
C ASP A 646 12.64 5.59 -19.47
N VAL A 647 12.39 4.46 -20.11
CA VAL A 647 11.18 4.16 -20.86
C VAL A 647 10.48 2.98 -20.24
N TRP A 648 9.19 3.11 -20.00
CA TRP A 648 8.34 2.06 -19.49
C TRP A 648 7.25 1.74 -20.50
N LEU A 649 7.01 0.47 -20.73
CA LEU A 649 5.99 -0.06 -21.63
C LEU A 649 5.10 -1.03 -20.86
N PHE A 650 3.80 -0.91 -20.99
CA PHE A 650 2.84 -1.84 -20.43
C PHE A 650 1.81 -2.23 -21.47
N LEU A 651 1.53 -3.51 -21.57
CA LEU A 651 0.51 -4.05 -22.45
C LEU A 651 -0.39 -5.00 -21.64
N ARG A 652 -1.69 -4.81 -21.78
CA ARG A 652 -2.69 -5.66 -21.15
C ARG A 652 -3.75 -6.09 -22.17
N CYS A 653 -4.08 -7.37 -22.13
CA CYS A 653 -5.14 -7.98 -22.92
C CYS A 653 -6.17 -8.60 -21.98
N ARG A 654 -7.43 -8.20 -22.13
CA ARG A 654 -8.58 -8.77 -21.42
C ARG A 654 -9.49 -9.45 -22.41
N PHE A 655 -9.92 -10.67 -22.11
CA PHE A 655 -10.84 -11.44 -22.91
C PHE A 655 -11.84 -12.19 -22.04
N SER A 656 -13.07 -12.29 -22.53
CA SER A 656 -14.21 -12.90 -21.83
C SER A 656 -14.95 -13.88 -22.73
#